data_fb626b4b06dda5fd2c774f03f841ee2b
#
_entry.id   fb626b4b06dda5fd2c774f03f841ee2b
#
_cell.length_a   1.000
_cell.length_b   1.000
_cell.length_c   1.000
_cell.angle_alpha   90.00
_cell.angle_beta   90.00
_cell.angle_gamma   90.00
#
_symmetry.space_group_name_H-M   'P 1'
#
loop_
_entity.id
_entity.type
_entity.pdbx_description
1 polymer ?
#
loop_
_entity_poly.entity_id
_entity_poly.type
_entity_poly.pdbx_seq_one_letter_code
_entity_poly.pdbx_strand_id
1 'polypeptide(L)'
;MGLSEFDCMKLISQDNADLITLDVGLGYIASRIYSLRPLAVENYDTSNLTNGLYYYSTIVVPIGEALDPYTLRRKEVCFSGAGTAEGWVLPLSKLMGSIQAINITQCNSVVQNLIQFLGDSCIPNALQSAFNPFGDNTQEICRLCGDEGTQAYCTSRDRYAGNQGALRCLHEQRNDPETLKHPVAAVVRAQEVEFAIRDGWFPKSLYQLLCPTQQLSGLWTAPLVDWATCNWGRIPARLVMTSSRRLDVQPYKDFLKLLIVNFQTNPTPGNPVFSLFTSTEYVVPDQNYVQRNLMFSDFTQTLYFPEEEKSATYYQWIDPQFLAYEEMLNQCPLPTIRWCVVDPWEMEKCQQMSSAFAAKGIKPDLTCVLEETTIDCMRRTRDGFVDMMNVEAGDLYTAGSQFNLVPIVNENYGIGPFYYAVAVVRKINPEILISNWKFARTCQSGVGRATGWIIPLNFILRTAQVQVYGRHLIYALSELVSQACVPGVQNQAFNPTGRVPLNLCELCMGGGNDRCQRDNRELYFGEDGAFRCLTEAGEIAFTRHTTVHANTASRNPDYWARNLREDDFELLCPDGRRQNVQDWHNCNLGKVPANTIITASHKTENERLNMWRLLQYGQVYYGDDWNPIFRMFDSGFGHRNLIFSDLTESLTLIPWAEQNYTQWLGDDFLRLVQTLKNVGNYGEIGVYEPINGTA
;
A
#
# COMPACT_ATOMS: atom_id res chain seq x y z
N MET A 1 -17.32 -21.75 -4.86
CA MET A 1 -16.96 -22.13 -3.48
C MET A 1 -15.66 -21.41 -3.15
N GLY A 2 -15.62 -20.60 -2.07
CA GLY A 2 -14.38 -19.95 -1.62
C GLY A 2 -13.48 -20.94 -0.94
N LEU A 3 -12.16 -20.71 -0.97
CA LEU A 3 -11.15 -21.55 -0.30
C LEU A 3 -10.92 -21.09 1.15
N SER A 4 -11.31 -19.82 1.46
CA SER A 4 -11.18 -19.19 2.78
C SER A 4 -12.32 -18.20 3.00
N GLU A 5 -12.45 -17.68 4.24
CA GLU A 5 -13.38 -16.59 4.55
C GLU A 5 -13.11 -15.34 3.70
N PHE A 6 -11.83 -15.05 3.44
CA PHE A 6 -11.42 -13.90 2.60
C PHE A 6 -11.84 -14.06 1.15
N ASP A 7 -11.76 -15.27 0.59
CA ASP A 7 -12.26 -15.54 -0.75
C ASP A 7 -13.78 -15.35 -0.81
N CYS A 8 -14.51 -15.80 0.21
CA CYS A 8 -15.96 -15.60 0.30
C CYS A 8 -16.31 -14.12 0.43
N MET A 9 -15.60 -13.34 1.25
CA MET A 9 -15.78 -11.88 1.35
C MET A 9 -15.58 -11.21 -0.02
N LYS A 10 -14.53 -11.60 -0.76
CA LYS A 10 -14.24 -11.11 -2.11
C LYS A 10 -15.36 -11.48 -3.09
N LEU A 11 -15.84 -12.72 -3.08
CA LEU A 11 -16.96 -13.15 -3.93
C LEU A 11 -18.23 -12.33 -3.67
N ILE A 12 -18.55 -12.02 -2.40
CA ILE A 12 -19.71 -11.21 -2.04
C ILE A 12 -19.51 -9.74 -2.48
N SER A 13 -18.32 -9.20 -2.35
CA SER A 13 -18.01 -7.84 -2.82
C SER A 13 -18.12 -7.68 -4.34
N GLN A 14 -17.97 -8.79 -5.08
CA GLN A 14 -18.08 -8.88 -6.54
C GLN A 14 -19.46 -9.37 -7.04
N ASP A 15 -20.45 -9.50 -6.14
CA ASP A 15 -21.78 -10.04 -6.42
C ASP A 15 -21.82 -11.48 -6.96
N ASN A 16 -20.76 -12.28 -6.69
CA ASN A 16 -20.68 -13.70 -7.04
C ASN A 16 -21.15 -14.62 -5.89
N ALA A 17 -21.48 -14.08 -4.74
CA ALA A 17 -22.10 -14.73 -3.58
C ALA A 17 -22.95 -13.71 -2.82
N ASP A 18 -23.80 -14.17 -1.90
CA ASP A 18 -24.81 -13.31 -1.26
C ASP A 18 -24.55 -13.07 0.21
N LEU A 19 -24.26 -14.12 0.96
CA LEU A 19 -24.19 -14.10 2.42
C LEU A 19 -22.94 -14.82 2.94
N ILE A 20 -22.43 -14.37 4.08
CA ILE A 20 -21.40 -15.04 4.85
C ILE A 20 -21.64 -14.82 6.32
N THR A 21 -21.39 -15.84 7.16
CA THR A 21 -21.37 -15.69 8.62
C THR A 21 -19.93 -15.51 9.08
N LEU A 22 -19.66 -14.44 9.80
CA LEU A 22 -18.35 -14.06 10.27
C LEU A 22 -18.34 -13.79 11.77
N ASP A 23 -17.21 -14.07 12.38
CA ASP A 23 -16.82 -13.48 13.65
C ASP A 23 -16.76 -11.94 13.51
N VAL A 24 -17.01 -11.21 14.60
CA VAL A 24 -17.10 -9.74 14.52
C VAL A 24 -15.76 -9.08 14.19
N GLY A 25 -14.62 -9.66 14.56
CA GLY A 25 -13.30 -9.16 14.16
C GLY A 25 -13.06 -9.33 12.66
N LEU A 26 -13.40 -10.48 12.08
CA LEU A 26 -13.43 -10.69 10.64
C LEU A 26 -14.49 -9.80 9.95
N GLY A 27 -15.61 -9.51 10.65
CA GLY A 27 -16.63 -8.57 10.20
C GLY A 27 -16.10 -7.14 10.00
N TYR A 28 -15.19 -6.69 10.86
CA TYR A 28 -14.49 -5.41 10.70
C TYR A 28 -13.67 -5.39 9.39
N ILE A 29 -12.90 -6.45 9.14
CA ILE A 29 -12.12 -6.60 7.89
C ILE A 29 -13.05 -6.65 6.67
N ALA A 30 -14.14 -7.42 6.76
CA ALA A 30 -15.15 -7.54 5.71
C ALA A 30 -15.78 -6.18 5.35
N SER A 31 -16.11 -5.39 6.36
CA SER A 31 -16.67 -4.05 6.15
C SER A 31 -15.64 -3.09 5.55
N ARG A 32 -14.44 -3.05 6.10
CA ARG A 32 -13.41 -2.07 5.73
C ARG A 32 -12.77 -2.35 4.38
N ILE A 33 -12.45 -3.61 4.09
CA ILE A 33 -11.73 -3.99 2.87
C ILE A 33 -12.69 -4.35 1.73
N TYR A 34 -13.75 -5.12 2.05
CA TYR A 34 -14.64 -5.70 1.06
C TYR A 34 -15.98 -5.00 0.94
N SER A 35 -16.24 -3.93 1.74
CA SER A 35 -17.49 -3.17 1.72
C SER A 35 -18.74 -4.04 2.01
N LEU A 36 -18.66 -4.93 3.01
CA LEU A 36 -19.78 -5.71 3.49
C LEU A 36 -20.46 -4.99 4.67
N ARG A 37 -21.77 -5.28 4.86
CA ARG A 37 -22.56 -4.77 5.99
C ARG A 37 -23.27 -5.88 6.74
N PRO A 38 -23.58 -5.71 8.06
CA PRO A 38 -24.37 -6.65 8.84
C PRO A 38 -25.81 -6.77 8.31
N LEU A 39 -26.33 -7.97 8.28
CA LEU A 39 -27.72 -8.28 7.94
C LEU A 39 -28.48 -8.88 9.13
N ALA A 40 -27.86 -9.80 9.84
CA ALA A 40 -28.39 -10.46 11.02
C ALA A 40 -27.25 -10.79 12.00
N VAL A 41 -27.60 -11.10 13.23
CA VAL A 41 -26.68 -11.37 14.35
C VAL A 41 -27.10 -12.66 15.04
N GLU A 42 -26.14 -13.53 15.37
CA GLU A 42 -26.40 -14.71 16.18
C GLU A 42 -26.89 -14.30 17.58
N ASN A 43 -27.88 -15.01 18.11
CA ASN A 43 -28.36 -14.84 19.44
C ASN A 43 -28.22 -16.15 20.21
N TYR A 44 -27.48 -16.10 21.31
CA TYR A 44 -27.11 -17.25 22.16
C TYR A 44 -28.06 -17.44 23.38
N ASP A 45 -28.94 -16.48 23.64
CA ASP A 45 -29.91 -16.53 24.75
C ASP A 45 -31.21 -15.82 24.37
N THR A 46 -32.23 -16.59 24.02
CA THR A 46 -33.56 -16.04 23.66
C THR A 46 -34.33 -15.49 24.84
N SER A 47 -33.96 -15.84 26.08
CA SER A 47 -34.57 -15.34 27.30
C SER A 47 -34.09 -13.94 27.68
N ASN A 48 -32.89 -13.57 27.26
CA ASN A 48 -32.28 -12.26 27.52
C ASN A 48 -31.48 -11.77 26.29
N LEU A 49 -32.15 -10.95 25.47
CA LEU A 49 -31.54 -10.42 24.25
C LEU A 49 -30.22 -9.68 24.52
N THR A 50 -30.14 -8.94 25.63
CA THR A 50 -28.90 -8.17 25.95
C THR A 50 -27.72 -9.10 26.22
N ASN A 51 -27.92 -10.22 26.88
CA ASN A 51 -26.87 -11.21 27.14
C ASN A 51 -26.64 -12.14 25.93
N GLY A 52 -27.70 -12.47 25.20
CA GLY A 52 -27.64 -13.37 24.05
C GLY A 52 -26.85 -12.85 22.85
N LEU A 53 -26.58 -11.56 22.77
CA LEU A 53 -25.81 -10.93 21.71
C LEU A 53 -24.32 -10.79 22.01
N TYR A 54 -23.82 -11.48 23.07
CA TYR A 54 -22.41 -11.38 23.48
C TYR A 54 -21.83 -12.71 23.95
N TYR A 55 -20.50 -12.82 23.88
CA TYR A 55 -19.71 -13.90 24.49
C TYR A 55 -18.39 -13.34 25.05
N TYR A 56 -17.51 -14.18 25.60
CA TYR A 56 -16.30 -13.74 26.29
C TYR A 56 -15.04 -14.42 25.74
N SER A 57 -13.94 -13.66 25.66
CA SER A 57 -12.60 -14.18 25.38
C SER A 57 -11.90 -14.63 26.66
N THR A 58 -11.18 -15.73 26.58
CA THR A 58 -10.33 -16.24 27.67
C THR A 58 -9.00 -16.73 27.15
N ILE A 59 -8.01 -16.76 28.03
CA ILE A 59 -6.72 -17.42 27.78
C ILE A 59 -6.60 -18.59 28.76
N VAL A 60 -6.45 -19.78 28.22
CA VAL A 60 -6.31 -21.03 28.99
C VAL A 60 -4.83 -21.37 29.07
N VAL A 61 -4.35 -21.67 30.28
CA VAL A 61 -2.96 -22.01 30.57
C VAL A 61 -2.87 -23.27 31.46
N PRO A 62 -1.78 -24.03 31.42
CA PRO A 62 -1.58 -25.17 32.29
C PRO A 62 -1.45 -24.77 33.76
N ILE A 63 -1.92 -25.61 34.67
CA ILE A 63 -1.69 -25.44 36.12
C ILE A 63 -0.20 -25.68 36.42
N GLY A 64 0.37 -24.87 37.32
CA GLY A 64 1.77 -24.93 37.71
C GLY A 64 2.72 -24.06 36.93
N GLU A 65 2.26 -23.44 35.84
CA GLU A 65 3.01 -22.39 35.15
C GLU A 65 2.77 -21.04 35.86
N ALA A 66 3.86 -20.38 36.26
CA ALA A 66 3.80 -19.04 36.84
C ALA A 66 3.72 -18.00 35.73
N LEU A 67 2.52 -17.80 35.19
CA LEU A 67 2.27 -16.93 34.05
C LEU A 67 1.49 -15.68 34.47
N ASP A 68 1.88 -14.58 33.87
CA ASP A 68 1.14 -13.32 33.81
C ASP A 68 1.16 -12.79 32.35
N PRO A 69 0.42 -11.74 32.02
CA PRO A 69 0.39 -11.20 30.65
C PRO A 69 1.75 -10.78 30.10
N TYR A 70 2.70 -10.39 30.93
CA TYR A 70 4.06 -9.96 30.51
C TYR A 70 4.99 -11.15 30.25
N THR A 71 4.82 -12.21 31.01
CA THR A 71 5.63 -13.44 30.92
C THR A 71 5.26 -14.34 29.76
N LEU A 72 4.19 -14.02 29.00
CA LEU A 72 3.89 -14.63 27.70
C LEU A 72 4.97 -14.31 26.65
N ARG A 73 5.86 -13.39 26.94
CA ARG A 73 6.96 -13.02 26.03
C ARG A 73 7.88 -14.20 25.74
N ARG A 74 8.12 -14.49 24.45
CA ARG A 74 8.90 -15.64 23.92
C ARG A 74 8.33 -17.00 24.29
N LYS A 75 7.04 -17.04 24.63
CA LYS A 75 6.33 -18.30 24.90
C LYS A 75 5.60 -18.78 23.66
N GLU A 76 5.36 -20.09 23.63
CA GLU A 76 4.62 -20.78 22.60
C GLU A 76 3.13 -20.67 22.89
N VAL A 77 2.34 -20.16 21.91
CA VAL A 77 0.90 -19.85 22.11
C VAL A 77 0.07 -20.33 20.92
N CYS A 78 -1.09 -20.90 21.23
CA CYS A 78 -2.08 -21.35 20.25
C CYS A 78 -3.24 -20.35 20.16
N PHE A 79 -3.51 -19.82 18.99
CA PHE A 79 -4.58 -18.87 18.72
C PHE A 79 -5.72 -19.52 17.93
N SER A 80 -6.96 -19.04 18.12
CA SER A 80 -8.09 -19.48 17.29
C SER A 80 -7.94 -19.05 15.82
N GLY A 81 -7.30 -17.92 15.56
CA GLY A 81 -6.96 -17.44 14.21
C GLY A 81 -6.73 -15.96 14.15
N ALA A 82 -5.94 -15.51 13.18
CA ALA A 82 -5.72 -14.09 12.91
C ALA A 82 -7.04 -13.42 12.51
N GLY A 83 -7.32 -12.25 13.09
CA GLY A 83 -8.53 -11.46 12.84
C GLY A 83 -9.75 -11.90 13.62
N THR A 84 -9.76 -13.02 14.36
CA THR A 84 -10.89 -13.42 15.19
C THR A 84 -11.02 -12.51 16.42
N ALA A 85 -12.24 -12.25 16.88
CA ALA A 85 -12.48 -11.32 17.97
C ALA A 85 -11.93 -11.85 19.30
N GLU A 86 -12.21 -13.11 19.61
CA GLU A 86 -11.80 -13.75 20.86
C GLU A 86 -10.34 -14.16 20.90
N GLY A 87 -9.80 -14.64 19.77
CA GLY A 87 -8.45 -15.15 19.69
C GLY A 87 -7.42 -14.12 19.27
N TRP A 88 -7.85 -12.99 18.74
CA TRP A 88 -6.94 -12.01 18.16
C TRP A 88 -7.23 -10.59 18.64
N VAL A 89 -8.40 -10.02 18.27
CA VAL A 89 -8.66 -8.59 18.47
C VAL A 89 -8.58 -8.21 19.93
N LEU A 90 -9.38 -8.85 20.78
CA LEU A 90 -9.54 -8.46 22.16
C LEU A 90 -8.28 -8.71 23.01
N PRO A 91 -7.65 -9.90 22.97
CA PRO A 91 -6.43 -10.15 23.74
C PRO A 91 -5.27 -9.26 23.31
N LEU A 92 -5.03 -9.11 22.01
CA LEU A 92 -3.92 -8.30 21.53
C LEU A 92 -4.11 -6.81 21.78
N SER A 93 -5.34 -6.29 21.62
CA SER A 93 -5.62 -4.88 21.93
C SER A 93 -5.35 -4.56 23.41
N LYS A 94 -5.63 -5.48 24.33
CA LYS A 94 -5.27 -5.31 25.75
C LYS A 94 -3.77 -5.43 26.00
N LEU A 95 -3.09 -6.41 25.37
CA LEU A 95 -1.64 -6.58 25.50
C LEU A 95 -0.87 -5.38 24.93
N MET A 96 -1.35 -4.75 23.87
CA MET A 96 -0.77 -3.54 23.27
C MET A 96 -1.18 -2.26 24.00
N GLY A 97 -2.43 -2.15 24.41
CA GLY A 97 -3.03 -0.93 24.99
C GLY A 97 -2.89 -0.84 26.50
N SER A 98 -3.84 -1.45 27.23
CA SER A 98 -3.95 -1.27 28.69
C SER A 98 -2.84 -1.96 29.48
N ILE A 99 -2.34 -3.12 28.99
CA ILE A 99 -1.27 -3.89 29.65
C ILE A 99 0.10 -3.42 29.19
N GLN A 100 0.24 -2.98 27.91
CA GLN A 100 1.49 -2.51 27.32
C GLN A 100 2.62 -3.57 27.33
N ALA A 101 2.27 -4.85 27.19
CA ALA A 101 3.24 -5.95 27.10
C ALA A 101 3.86 -6.04 25.70
N ILE A 102 3.12 -5.62 24.68
CA ILE A 102 3.56 -5.61 23.27
C ILE A 102 3.77 -4.17 22.82
N ASN A 103 4.98 -3.87 22.34
CA ASN A 103 5.30 -2.57 21.74
C ASN A 103 4.89 -2.54 20.27
N ILE A 104 4.21 -1.48 19.84
CA ILE A 104 3.88 -1.26 18.43
C ILE A 104 5.10 -0.61 17.76
N THR A 105 5.80 -1.36 16.93
CA THR A 105 6.98 -0.91 16.17
C THR A 105 6.70 -0.83 14.67
N GLN A 106 5.74 -1.63 14.20
CA GLN A 106 5.32 -1.69 12.80
C GLN A 106 3.86 -1.25 12.68
N CYS A 107 3.63 -0.20 11.90
CA CYS A 107 2.27 0.17 11.49
C CYS A 107 1.78 -0.79 10.40
N ASN A 108 0.47 -0.97 10.30
CA ASN A 108 -0.21 -1.81 9.30
C ASN A 108 -0.03 -3.33 9.46
N SER A 109 0.79 -3.81 10.38
CA SER A 109 0.98 -5.25 10.61
C SER A 109 1.02 -5.59 12.10
N VAL A 110 -0.13 -6.03 12.63
CA VAL A 110 -0.21 -6.59 14.00
C VAL A 110 0.65 -7.85 14.12
N VAL A 111 0.72 -8.65 13.06
CA VAL A 111 1.49 -9.90 13.06
C VAL A 111 2.99 -9.62 13.26
N GLN A 112 3.54 -8.61 12.60
CA GLN A 112 4.95 -8.25 12.75
C GLN A 112 5.29 -7.74 14.17
N ASN A 113 4.36 -7.05 14.84
CA ASN A 113 4.52 -6.65 16.24
C ASN A 113 4.46 -7.88 17.17
N LEU A 114 3.60 -8.85 16.85
CA LEU A 114 3.41 -10.06 17.63
C LEU A 114 4.60 -11.03 17.53
N ILE A 115 5.20 -11.20 16.34
CA ILE A 115 6.41 -12.00 16.11
C ILE A 115 7.56 -11.58 17.03
N GLN A 116 7.68 -10.28 17.32
CA GLN A 116 8.72 -9.78 18.23
C GLN A 116 8.43 -10.09 19.70
N PHE A 117 7.20 -10.41 20.04
CA PHE A 117 6.75 -10.68 21.40
C PHE A 117 6.67 -12.17 21.73
N LEU A 118 6.07 -12.99 20.85
CA LEU A 118 5.87 -14.41 21.08
C LEU A 118 7.07 -15.27 20.63
N GLY A 119 7.10 -16.51 21.06
CA GLY A 119 7.88 -17.60 20.48
C GLY A 119 7.11 -18.29 19.36
N ASP A 120 7.47 -19.54 19.09
CA ASP A 120 6.76 -20.39 18.12
C ASP A 120 5.27 -20.46 18.47
N SER A 121 4.40 -20.32 17.48
CA SER A 121 2.96 -20.22 17.71
C SER A 121 2.17 -20.94 16.61
N CYS A 122 0.88 -21.19 16.85
CA CYS A 122 -0.07 -21.49 15.78
C CYS A 122 -1.06 -20.35 15.72
N ILE A 123 -1.00 -19.57 14.64
CA ILE A 123 -1.91 -18.46 14.33
C ILE A 123 -2.53 -18.72 12.96
N PRO A 124 -3.60 -19.50 12.86
CA PRO A 124 -4.26 -19.77 11.59
C PRO A 124 -4.60 -18.48 10.85
N ASN A 125 -4.47 -18.49 9.53
CA ASN A 125 -4.61 -17.34 8.62
C ASN A 125 -3.50 -16.27 8.67
N ALA A 126 -2.53 -16.32 9.58
CA ALA A 126 -1.49 -15.29 9.67
C ALA A 126 -0.57 -15.20 8.43
N LEU A 127 -0.49 -16.26 7.61
CA LEU A 127 0.22 -16.28 6.32
C LEU A 127 -0.68 -15.96 5.12
N GLN A 128 -2.00 -15.75 5.32
CA GLN A 128 -2.91 -15.35 4.26
C GLN A 128 -2.63 -13.91 3.82
N SER A 129 -2.88 -13.59 2.54
CA SER A 129 -2.59 -12.27 1.96
C SER A 129 -3.20 -11.09 2.72
N ALA A 130 -4.33 -11.29 3.42
CA ALA A 130 -4.95 -10.26 4.26
C ALA A 130 -4.08 -9.83 5.46
N PHE A 131 -3.25 -10.74 5.99
CA PHE A 131 -2.34 -10.49 7.11
C PHE A 131 -0.86 -10.54 6.72
N ASN A 132 -0.57 -11.00 5.51
CA ASN A 132 0.78 -11.18 4.96
C ASN A 132 0.84 -10.72 3.50
N PRO A 133 0.48 -9.46 3.19
CA PRO A 133 0.39 -8.99 1.81
C PRO A 133 1.72 -9.00 1.06
N PHE A 134 2.84 -9.05 1.77
CA PHE A 134 4.19 -9.05 1.20
C PHE A 134 4.92 -10.39 1.34
N GLY A 135 4.30 -11.40 1.96
CA GLY A 135 4.93 -12.69 2.19
C GLY A 135 6.10 -12.68 3.18
N ASP A 136 6.22 -11.64 4.02
CA ASP A 136 7.34 -11.41 4.94
C ASP A 136 7.07 -11.83 6.39
N ASN A 137 5.90 -12.39 6.68
CA ASN A 137 5.64 -13.03 7.97
C ASN A 137 6.45 -14.33 8.08
N THR A 138 7.16 -14.49 9.20
CA THR A 138 8.01 -15.66 9.42
C THR A 138 7.19 -16.92 9.70
N GLN A 139 7.74 -18.10 9.38
CA GLN A 139 7.09 -19.39 9.62
C GLN A 139 6.92 -19.72 11.11
N GLU A 140 7.59 -19.04 12.01
CA GLU A 140 7.53 -19.22 13.46
C GLU A 140 6.11 -19.07 14.01
N ILE A 141 5.29 -18.18 13.41
CA ILE A 141 3.88 -17.98 13.80
C ILE A 141 2.96 -19.15 13.44
N CYS A 142 3.42 -20.11 12.65
CA CYS A 142 2.68 -21.29 12.22
C CYS A 142 3.33 -22.60 12.71
N ARG A 143 4.48 -22.54 13.39
CA ARG A 143 5.28 -23.74 13.71
C ARG A 143 4.57 -24.74 14.63
N LEU A 144 3.61 -24.27 15.42
CA LEU A 144 2.74 -25.14 16.23
C LEU A 144 1.50 -25.64 15.48
N CYS A 145 1.21 -25.18 14.28
CA CYS A 145 0.06 -25.61 13.50
C CYS A 145 0.16 -27.08 13.09
N GLY A 146 -0.98 -27.74 12.86
CA GLY A 146 -1.06 -29.20 12.87
C GLY A 146 -0.89 -29.88 11.53
N ASP A 147 -1.17 -29.21 10.43
CA ASP A 147 -1.26 -29.83 9.09
C ASP A 147 -0.05 -29.48 8.20
N GLU A 148 1.15 -29.48 8.79
CA GLU A 148 2.40 -29.16 8.10
C GLU A 148 2.58 -30.01 6.81
N GLY A 149 2.95 -29.34 5.72
CA GLY A 149 3.13 -29.99 4.42
C GLY A 149 1.84 -30.15 3.60
N THR A 150 0.69 -29.73 4.10
CA THR A 150 -0.59 -29.73 3.38
C THR A 150 -1.04 -28.33 3.00
N GLN A 151 -2.05 -28.23 2.12
CA GLN A 151 -2.69 -26.94 1.78
C GLN A 151 -3.54 -26.35 2.93
N ALA A 152 -3.83 -27.13 3.96
CA ALA A 152 -4.56 -26.69 5.15
C ALA A 152 -3.66 -26.00 6.17
N TYR A 153 -2.34 -26.21 6.10
CA TYR A 153 -1.37 -25.71 7.06
C TYR A 153 -1.51 -24.20 7.31
N CYS A 154 -1.67 -23.84 8.57
CA CYS A 154 -1.79 -22.47 9.04
C CYS A 154 -2.93 -21.67 8.38
N THR A 155 -3.99 -22.33 7.91
CA THR A 155 -5.21 -21.72 7.38
C THR A 155 -6.38 -21.95 8.33
N SER A 156 -7.57 -21.40 8.02
CA SER A 156 -8.80 -21.72 8.75
C SER A 156 -9.21 -23.21 8.68
N ARG A 157 -8.55 -24.00 7.84
CA ARG A 157 -8.76 -25.45 7.71
C ARG A 157 -7.72 -26.29 8.44
N ASP A 158 -6.72 -25.65 9.06
CA ASP A 158 -5.75 -26.36 9.91
C ASP A 158 -6.46 -27.05 11.08
N ARG A 159 -6.01 -28.25 11.47
CA ARG A 159 -6.61 -29.01 12.60
C ARG A 159 -6.57 -28.25 13.92
N TYR A 160 -5.70 -27.28 14.06
CA TYR A 160 -5.58 -26.41 15.24
C TYR A 160 -6.23 -25.03 15.03
N ALA A 161 -6.94 -24.81 13.94
CA ALA A 161 -7.71 -23.60 13.71
C ALA A 161 -9.01 -23.57 14.53
N GLY A 162 -9.50 -22.36 14.81
CA GLY A 162 -10.68 -22.12 15.60
C GLY A 162 -10.48 -22.39 17.10
N ASN A 163 -11.53 -22.15 17.88
CA ASN A 163 -11.46 -22.25 19.35
C ASN A 163 -11.13 -23.67 19.83
N GLN A 164 -11.80 -24.69 19.28
CA GLN A 164 -11.52 -26.08 19.62
C GLN A 164 -10.13 -26.51 19.14
N GLY A 165 -9.70 -26.01 17.98
CA GLY A 165 -8.37 -26.27 17.45
C GLY A 165 -7.25 -25.69 18.31
N ALA A 166 -7.41 -24.47 18.81
CA ALA A 166 -6.43 -23.86 19.72
C ALA A 166 -6.31 -24.61 21.06
N LEU A 167 -7.44 -25.11 21.63
CA LEU A 167 -7.39 -25.99 22.80
C LEU A 167 -6.70 -27.33 22.52
N ARG A 168 -6.92 -27.91 21.32
CA ARG A 168 -6.20 -29.12 20.87
C ARG A 168 -4.70 -28.87 20.72
N CYS A 169 -4.33 -27.77 20.08
CA CYS A 169 -2.94 -27.33 19.97
C CYS A 169 -2.26 -27.30 21.34
N LEU A 170 -2.88 -26.65 22.33
CA LEU A 170 -2.36 -26.59 23.69
C LEU A 170 -2.25 -27.99 24.34
N HIS A 171 -3.29 -28.83 24.20
CA HIS A 171 -3.35 -30.11 24.87
C HIS A 171 -2.51 -31.19 24.20
N GLU A 172 -2.62 -31.38 22.89
CA GLU A 172 -1.96 -32.43 22.15
C GLU A 172 -0.46 -32.16 22.05
N GLN A 173 -0.03 -30.96 21.63
CA GLN A 173 1.40 -30.63 21.49
C GLN A 173 2.15 -30.69 22.82
N ARG A 174 1.53 -30.24 23.92
CA ARG A 174 2.18 -30.27 25.23
C ARG A 174 2.35 -31.68 25.80
N ASN A 175 1.46 -32.59 25.46
CA ASN A 175 1.46 -33.96 25.99
C ASN A 175 2.08 -35.00 25.03
N ASP A 176 2.55 -34.57 23.87
CA ASP A 176 3.25 -35.43 22.91
C ASP A 176 4.72 -35.55 23.28
N PRO A 177 5.18 -36.76 23.70
CA PRO A 177 6.57 -36.99 24.12
C PRO A 177 7.58 -36.92 22.96
N GLU A 178 7.12 -37.00 21.71
CA GLU A 178 7.96 -36.98 20.52
C GLU A 178 8.24 -35.54 20.02
N THR A 179 7.46 -34.57 20.45
CA THR A 179 7.65 -33.15 20.06
C THR A 179 8.42 -32.41 21.15
N LEU A 180 9.30 -31.49 20.71
CA LEU A 180 9.97 -30.50 21.58
C LEU A 180 9.13 -29.27 21.80
N LYS A 181 7.84 -29.30 21.42
CA LYS A 181 6.89 -28.17 21.46
C LYS A 181 6.17 -28.16 22.80
N HIS A 182 6.17 -27.01 23.48
CA HIS A 182 5.57 -26.87 24.80
C HIS A 182 4.68 -25.63 24.88
N PRO A 183 3.54 -25.58 24.14
CA PRO A 183 2.63 -24.46 24.22
C PRO A 183 2.14 -24.23 25.65
N VAL A 184 2.15 -22.97 26.09
CA VAL A 184 1.78 -22.57 27.44
C VAL A 184 0.44 -21.83 27.51
N ALA A 185 -0.16 -21.49 26.37
CA ALA A 185 -1.45 -20.80 26.35
C ALA A 185 -2.28 -21.15 25.11
N ALA A 186 -3.59 -21.18 25.27
CA ALA A 186 -4.56 -21.17 24.18
C ALA A 186 -5.51 -19.97 24.34
N VAL A 187 -5.71 -19.20 23.27
CA VAL A 187 -6.56 -18.01 23.27
C VAL A 187 -7.87 -18.33 22.57
N VAL A 188 -8.98 -18.33 23.33
CA VAL A 188 -10.24 -18.93 22.91
C VAL A 188 -11.47 -18.25 23.49
N ARG A 189 -12.66 -18.58 22.94
CA ARG A 189 -13.95 -18.26 23.52
C ARG A 189 -14.21 -19.08 24.80
N ALA A 190 -14.68 -18.45 25.87
CA ALA A 190 -14.91 -19.09 27.19
C ALA A 190 -15.82 -20.32 27.11
N GLN A 191 -16.95 -20.20 26.41
CA GLN A 191 -17.94 -21.27 26.28
C GLN A 191 -17.40 -22.52 25.56
N GLU A 192 -16.40 -22.35 24.66
CA GLU A 192 -15.78 -23.48 23.97
C GLU A 192 -14.96 -24.37 24.91
N VAL A 193 -14.42 -23.79 25.97
CA VAL A 193 -13.70 -24.56 27.01
C VAL A 193 -14.68 -25.51 27.73
N GLU A 194 -15.91 -25.03 28.00
CA GLU A 194 -16.95 -25.88 28.60
C GLU A 194 -17.36 -27.03 27.70
N PHE A 195 -17.45 -26.81 26.38
CA PHE A 195 -17.72 -27.87 25.41
C PHE A 195 -16.61 -28.92 25.39
N ALA A 196 -15.34 -28.50 25.35
CA ALA A 196 -14.20 -29.40 25.33
C ALA A 196 -14.13 -30.27 26.60
N ILE A 197 -14.49 -29.71 27.77
CA ILE A 197 -14.58 -30.45 29.03
C ILE A 197 -15.75 -31.42 28.99
N ARG A 198 -16.93 -31.02 28.53
CA ARG A 198 -18.13 -31.85 28.45
C ARG A 198 -17.94 -33.02 27.47
N ASP A 199 -17.28 -32.79 26.35
CA ASP A 199 -16.96 -33.82 25.37
C ASP A 199 -15.85 -34.78 25.84
N GLY A 200 -15.26 -34.52 27.02
CA GLY A 200 -14.36 -35.44 27.74
C GLY A 200 -12.92 -35.51 27.28
N TRP A 201 -12.54 -34.74 26.24
CA TRP A 201 -11.17 -34.78 25.72
C TRP A 201 -10.24 -33.72 26.35
N PHE A 202 -10.79 -32.67 26.99
CA PHE A 202 -10.01 -31.60 27.63
C PHE A 202 -10.10 -31.70 29.16
N PRO A 203 -9.04 -32.15 29.85
CA PRO A 203 -9.09 -32.43 31.30
C PRO A 203 -8.97 -31.15 32.12
N LYS A 204 -10.08 -30.72 32.76
CA LYS A 204 -10.16 -29.50 33.58
C LYS A 204 -9.14 -29.44 34.72
N SER A 205 -8.65 -30.59 35.19
CA SER A 205 -7.68 -30.68 36.30
C SER A 205 -6.26 -30.28 35.94
N LEU A 206 -5.97 -30.09 34.65
CA LEU A 206 -4.63 -29.74 34.16
C LEU A 206 -4.52 -28.25 33.75
N TYR A 207 -5.65 -27.53 33.68
CA TYR A 207 -5.69 -26.21 33.12
C TYR A 207 -6.43 -25.20 34.01
N GLN A 208 -6.09 -23.91 33.84
CA GLN A 208 -6.67 -22.77 34.51
C GLN A 208 -6.77 -21.57 33.53
N LEU A 209 -7.44 -20.51 33.91
CA LEU A 209 -7.52 -19.26 33.15
C LEU A 209 -6.36 -18.33 33.51
N LEU A 210 -5.83 -17.61 32.52
CA LEU A 210 -4.97 -16.46 32.71
C LEU A 210 -5.83 -15.19 32.66
N CYS A 211 -5.83 -14.41 33.74
CA CYS A 211 -6.62 -13.20 33.88
C CYS A 211 -5.83 -11.96 33.36
N PRO A 212 -6.49 -10.97 32.77
CA PRO A 212 -5.83 -9.75 32.31
C PRO A 212 -5.37 -8.83 33.44
N THR A 213 -5.90 -9.04 34.64
CA THR A 213 -5.59 -8.29 35.87
C THR A 213 -5.37 -9.25 37.03
N GLN A 214 -4.54 -8.84 37.97
CA GLN A 214 -4.29 -9.61 39.18
C GLN A 214 -5.58 -9.77 40.01
N GLN A 215 -5.87 -11.00 40.43
CA GLN A 215 -7.04 -11.32 41.25
C GLN A 215 -6.85 -10.89 42.69
N LEU A 216 -7.94 -10.86 43.48
CA LEU A 216 -7.90 -10.56 44.93
C LEU A 216 -6.95 -11.51 45.69
N SER A 217 -6.73 -12.71 45.19
CA SER A 217 -5.77 -13.69 45.72
C SER A 217 -4.31 -13.32 45.49
N GLY A 218 -4.03 -12.27 44.74
CA GLY A 218 -2.67 -11.91 44.29
C GLY A 218 -2.16 -12.74 43.08
N LEU A 219 -2.96 -13.66 42.58
CA LEU A 219 -2.61 -14.49 41.42
C LEU A 219 -3.15 -13.88 40.13
N TRP A 220 -2.47 -14.19 39.01
CA TRP A 220 -2.91 -13.86 37.65
C TRP A 220 -3.76 -14.96 37.00
N THR A 221 -4.08 -15.99 37.77
CA THR A 221 -4.82 -17.17 37.30
C THR A 221 -6.06 -17.44 38.12
N ALA A 222 -7.04 -18.11 37.51
CA ALA A 222 -8.27 -18.54 38.15
C ALA A 222 -8.74 -19.92 37.61
N PRO A 223 -9.56 -20.68 38.33
CA PRO A 223 -10.18 -21.90 37.84
C PRO A 223 -10.95 -21.68 36.55
N LEU A 224 -11.03 -22.70 35.67
CA LEU A 224 -11.70 -22.62 34.35
C LEU A 224 -13.18 -22.20 34.47
N VAL A 225 -13.85 -22.51 35.59
CA VAL A 225 -15.26 -22.18 35.85
C VAL A 225 -15.50 -20.71 36.17
N ASP A 226 -14.43 -19.97 36.52
CA ASP A 226 -14.53 -18.57 36.98
C ASP A 226 -14.36 -17.58 35.80
N TRP A 227 -14.63 -18.03 34.55
CA TRP A 227 -14.49 -17.18 33.35
C TRP A 227 -15.35 -15.90 33.37
N ALA A 228 -16.46 -15.89 34.15
CA ALA A 228 -17.28 -14.69 34.29
C ALA A 228 -16.50 -13.52 34.94
N THR A 229 -15.55 -13.81 35.83
CA THR A 229 -14.69 -12.82 36.51
C THR A 229 -13.27 -12.76 35.97
N CYS A 230 -12.78 -13.85 35.39
CA CYS A 230 -11.46 -13.96 34.77
C CYS A 230 -11.58 -14.14 33.25
N ASN A 231 -11.91 -13.07 32.55
CA ASN A 231 -12.01 -13.03 31.09
C ASN A 231 -11.30 -11.80 30.55
N TRP A 232 -10.97 -11.87 29.26
CA TRP A 232 -10.28 -10.77 28.55
C TRP A 232 -11.26 -9.72 28.02
N GLY A 233 -12.58 -9.95 28.13
CA GLY A 233 -13.63 -9.00 27.82
C GLY A 233 -14.79 -9.61 27.06
N ARG A 234 -15.82 -8.79 26.89
CA ARG A 234 -17.07 -9.12 26.21
C ARG A 234 -16.96 -8.80 24.72
N ILE A 235 -17.45 -9.70 23.90
CA ILE A 235 -17.41 -9.64 22.44
C ILE A 235 -18.82 -9.70 21.88
N PRO A 236 -19.22 -8.85 20.93
CA PRO A 236 -20.49 -8.99 20.22
C PRO A 236 -20.59 -10.32 19.47
N ALA A 237 -21.80 -10.84 19.31
CA ALA A 237 -22.07 -12.10 18.64
C ALA A 237 -21.71 -12.05 17.15
N ARG A 238 -21.54 -13.24 16.53
CA ARG A 238 -21.21 -13.39 15.12
C ARG A 238 -22.27 -12.77 14.21
N LEU A 239 -21.84 -12.31 13.04
CA LEU A 239 -22.65 -11.55 12.08
C LEU A 239 -22.90 -12.35 10.82
N VAL A 240 -24.13 -12.31 10.30
CA VAL A 240 -24.41 -12.63 8.90
C VAL A 240 -24.24 -11.33 8.12
N MET A 241 -23.39 -11.33 7.12
CA MET A 241 -23.04 -10.13 6.34
C MET A 241 -23.37 -10.29 4.87
N THR A 242 -23.65 -9.17 4.20
CA THR A 242 -23.92 -9.06 2.76
C THR A 242 -23.21 -7.83 2.18
N SER A 243 -23.21 -7.69 0.83
CA SER A 243 -22.64 -6.51 0.16
C SER A 243 -23.39 -5.23 0.54
N SER A 244 -22.65 -4.17 0.87
CA SER A 244 -23.24 -2.84 1.13
C SER A 244 -23.85 -2.17 -0.12
N ARG A 245 -23.52 -2.67 -1.33
CA ARG A 245 -24.10 -2.20 -2.59
C ARG A 245 -25.55 -2.63 -2.78
N ARG A 246 -26.02 -3.65 -2.04
CA ARG A 246 -27.39 -4.15 -2.11
C ARG A 246 -28.32 -3.23 -1.35
N LEU A 247 -29.14 -2.49 -2.09
CA LEU A 247 -30.09 -1.53 -1.52
C LEU A 247 -31.27 -2.24 -0.85
N ASP A 248 -31.80 -3.32 -1.45
CA ASP A 248 -32.87 -4.13 -0.89
C ASP A 248 -32.30 -5.42 -0.27
N VAL A 249 -32.32 -5.50 1.04
CA VAL A 249 -31.88 -6.68 1.81
C VAL A 249 -33.03 -7.51 2.37
N GLN A 250 -34.28 -7.07 2.16
CA GLN A 250 -35.44 -7.75 2.73
C GLN A 250 -35.58 -9.20 2.25
N PRO A 251 -35.35 -9.54 0.97
CA PRO A 251 -35.39 -10.94 0.52
C PRO A 251 -34.46 -11.87 1.27
N TYR A 252 -33.26 -11.39 1.64
CA TYR A 252 -32.27 -12.18 2.40
C TYR A 252 -32.69 -12.34 3.85
N LYS A 253 -33.27 -11.30 4.49
CA LYS A 253 -33.86 -11.39 5.83
C LYS A 253 -35.01 -12.40 5.87
N ASP A 254 -35.89 -12.38 4.88
CA ASP A 254 -37.00 -13.29 4.79
C ASP A 254 -36.57 -14.74 4.52
N PHE A 255 -35.54 -14.94 3.68
CA PHE A 255 -34.91 -16.24 3.49
C PHE A 255 -34.34 -16.80 4.80
N LEU A 256 -33.58 -16.02 5.56
CA LEU A 256 -33.03 -16.45 6.85
C LEU A 256 -34.14 -16.76 7.86
N LYS A 257 -35.20 -15.95 7.94
CA LYS A 257 -36.37 -16.23 8.79
C LYS A 257 -37.04 -17.53 8.41
N LEU A 258 -37.17 -17.82 7.10
CA LEU A 258 -37.73 -19.07 6.61
C LEU A 258 -36.88 -20.28 7.03
N LEU A 259 -35.54 -20.15 6.96
CA LEU A 259 -34.62 -21.20 7.43
C LEU A 259 -34.79 -21.45 8.94
N ILE A 260 -34.90 -20.39 9.75
CA ILE A 260 -35.10 -20.51 11.20
C ILE A 260 -36.40 -21.26 11.48
N VAL A 261 -37.53 -20.83 10.88
CA VAL A 261 -38.85 -21.45 11.12
C VAL A 261 -38.84 -22.94 10.78
N ASN A 262 -38.13 -23.36 9.74
CA ASN A 262 -38.14 -24.76 9.29
C ASN A 262 -37.07 -25.65 9.93
N PHE A 263 -35.94 -25.09 10.38
CA PHE A 263 -34.75 -25.87 10.72
C PHE A 263 -34.11 -25.48 12.07
N GLN A 264 -34.73 -24.64 12.88
CA GLN A 264 -34.19 -24.22 14.20
C GLN A 264 -34.28 -25.35 15.23
N THR A 265 -35.24 -26.25 15.10
CA THR A 265 -35.49 -27.32 16.11
C THR A 265 -34.42 -28.41 16.00
N ASN A 266 -33.92 -28.84 17.17
CA ASN A 266 -33.02 -29.97 17.25
C ASN A 266 -33.68 -31.26 16.73
N PRO A 267 -32.95 -32.12 16.01
CA PRO A 267 -33.44 -33.42 15.58
C PRO A 267 -33.86 -34.26 16.78
N THR A 268 -35.08 -34.81 16.73
CA THR A 268 -35.48 -35.80 17.74
C THR A 268 -34.94 -37.20 17.40
N PRO A 269 -34.61 -38.03 18.36
CA PRO A 269 -34.19 -39.43 18.10
C PRO A 269 -35.22 -40.15 17.22
N GLY A 270 -34.82 -40.56 16.01
CA GLY A 270 -35.69 -41.23 15.03
C GLY A 270 -36.19 -40.35 13.87
N ASN A 271 -35.94 -39.05 13.85
CA ASN A 271 -36.21 -38.18 12.72
C ASN A 271 -35.00 -37.27 12.45
N PRO A 272 -34.02 -37.68 11.59
CA PRO A 272 -32.83 -36.91 11.28
C PRO A 272 -33.19 -35.76 10.32
N VAL A 273 -33.77 -34.70 10.89
CA VAL A 273 -33.99 -33.45 10.16
C VAL A 273 -32.73 -32.60 10.32
N PHE A 274 -32.29 -31.98 9.22
CA PHE A 274 -31.21 -30.97 9.26
C PHE A 274 -31.50 -29.92 10.34
N SER A 275 -30.50 -29.63 11.20
CA SER A 275 -30.54 -28.55 12.18
C SER A 275 -29.65 -27.41 11.74
N LEU A 276 -30.23 -26.20 11.66
CA LEU A 276 -29.52 -25.01 11.18
C LEU A 276 -28.35 -24.60 12.09
N PHE A 277 -28.48 -24.78 13.40
CA PHE A 277 -27.54 -24.30 14.41
C PHE A 277 -26.74 -25.41 15.11
N THR A 278 -26.73 -26.64 14.59
CA THR A 278 -26.04 -27.75 15.24
C THR A 278 -25.12 -28.46 14.27
N SER A 279 -23.85 -28.58 14.64
CA SER A 279 -22.80 -29.24 13.85
C SER A 279 -22.36 -30.60 14.45
N THR A 280 -23.05 -31.11 15.48
CA THR A 280 -22.63 -32.23 16.32
C THR A 280 -22.50 -33.57 15.60
N GLU A 281 -23.05 -33.72 14.40
CA GLU A 281 -23.01 -34.99 13.64
C GLU A 281 -21.92 -34.99 12.54
N TYR A 282 -21.22 -33.85 12.34
CA TYR A 282 -20.17 -33.78 11.32
C TYR A 282 -18.84 -34.23 11.89
N VAL A 283 -18.45 -35.45 11.58
CA VAL A 283 -17.12 -36.02 11.94
C VAL A 283 -16.18 -35.78 10.75
N VAL A 284 -15.04 -35.18 11.00
CA VAL A 284 -14.03 -34.98 9.97
C VAL A 284 -13.43 -36.34 9.61
N PRO A 285 -13.50 -36.76 8.32
CA PRO A 285 -12.90 -38.04 7.89
C PRO A 285 -11.42 -38.09 8.28
N ASP A 286 -11.00 -39.25 8.76
CA ASP A 286 -9.61 -39.56 9.14
C ASP A 286 -9.05 -38.84 10.37
N GLN A 287 -9.83 -38.03 11.09
CA GLN A 287 -9.33 -37.23 12.23
C GLN A 287 -10.01 -37.54 13.58
N ASN A 288 -11.02 -38.39 13.61
CA ASN A 288 -11.77 -38.81 14.81
C ASN A 288 -12.26 -37.71 15.76
N TYR A 289 -12.52 -36.50 15.23
CA TYR A 289 -13.15 -35.41 16.01
C TYR A 289 -14.34 -34.80 15.29
N VAL A 290 -15.25 -34.22 16.05
CA VAL A 290 -16.41 -33.48 15.55
C VAL A 290 -16.01 -32.05 15.22
N GLN A 291 -16.23 -31.61 13.98
CA GLN A 291 -16.07 -30.21 13.63
C GLN A 291 -17.31 -29.42 14.06
N ARG A 292 -17.11 -28.37 14.85
CA ARG A 292 -18.15 -27.51 15.40
C ARG A 292 -18.20 -26.15 14.70
N ASN A 293 -19.29 -25.43 14.90
CA ASN A 293 -19.47 -24.05 14.45
C ASN A 293 -19.28 -23.89 12.92
N LEU A 294 -19.86 -24.77 12.13
CA LEU A 294 -19.67 -24.82 10.67
C LEU A 294 -20.17 -23.54 9.97
N MET A 295 -21.48 -23.32 9.90
CA MET A 295 -22.08 -22.10 9.35
C MET A 295 -22.36 -21.07 10.43
N PHE A 296 -22.97 -21.54 11.52
CA PHE A 296 -23.28 -20.76 12.71
C PHE A 296 -22.59 -21.37 13.91
N SER A 297 -22.48 -20.62 14.98
CA SER A 297 -22.02 -21.18 16.25
C SER A 297 -23.04 -22.20 16.80
N ASP A 298 -22.55 -23.35 17.30
CA ASP A 298 -23.41 -24.36 17.95
C ASP A 298 -24.09 -23.84 19.23
N PHE A 299 -23.74 -22.65 19.71
CA PHE A 299 -24.43 -21.92 20.78
C PHE A 299 -25.64 -21.13 20.29
N THR A 300 -25.80 -20.94 19.00
CA THR A 300 -26.84 -20.09 18.40
C THR A 300 -28.22 -20.71 18.65
N GLN A 301 -29.11 -19.93 19.28
CA GLN A 301 -30.51 -20.31 19.48
C GLN A 301 -31.40 -19.72 18.39
N THR A 302 -31.11 -18.51 17.92
CA THR A 302 -31.86 -17.84 16.83
C THR A 302 -31.00 -16.73 16.22
N LEU A 303 -31.51 -16.04 15.19
CA LEU A 303 -30.90 -14.82 14.65
C LEU A 303 -31.71 -13.59 15.06
N TYR A 304 -31.01 -12.54 15.46
CA TYR A 304 -31.55 -11.21 15.65
C TYR A 304 -31.39 -10.38 14.39
N PHE A 305 -32.45 -9.70 13.96
CA PHE A 305 -32.46 -8.83 12.78
C PHE A 305 -32.51 -7.37 13.24
N PRO A 306 -31.39 -6.64 13.20
CA PRO A 306 -31.38 -5.24 13.58
C PRO A 306 -32.21 -4.37 12.65
N GLU A 307 -32.67 -3.23 13.15
CA GLU A 307 -33.31 -2.18 12.37
C GLU A 307 -32.35 -1.71 11.25
N GLU A 308 -32.89 -1.35 10.09
CA GLU A 308 -32.06 -1.05 8.91
C GLU A 308 -31.12 0.14 9.14
N GLU A 309 -31.59 1.18 9.85
CA GLU A 309 -30.80 2.33 10.22
C GLU A 309 -29.58 1.97 11.09
N LYS A 310 -29.70 0.96 11.95
CA LYS A 310 -28.64 0.48 12.85
C LYS A 310 -27.69 -0.54 12.21
N SER A 311 -28.06 -1.08 11.06
CA SER A 311 -27.27 -2.10 10.33
C SER A 311 -26.81 -1.64 8.94
N ALA A 312 -26.99 -0.37 8.62
CA ALA A 312 -26.56 0.18 7.32
C ALA A 312 -25.05 0.06 7.14
N THR A 313 -24.28 0.16 8.21
CA THR A 313 -22.83 -0.08 8.23
C THR A 313 -22.42 -0.90 9.44
N TYR A 314 -21.25 -1.55 9.37
CA TYR A 314 -20.64 -2.22 10.53
C TYR A 314 -20.44 -1.26 11.70
N TYR A 315 -20.00 -0.04 11.45
CA TYR A 315 -19.70 0.99 12.46
C TYR A 315 -20.95 1.48 13.22
N GLN A 316 -22.11 1.42 12.60
CA GLN A 316 -23.38 1.77 13.27
C GLN A 316 -23.92 0.63 14.15
N TRP A 317 -23.57 -0.61 13.79
CA TRP A 317 -23.99 -1.80 14.52
C TRP A 317 -23.10 -2.10 15.72
N ILE A 318 -21.78 -2.02 15.55
CA ILE A 318 -20.81 -2.52 16.52
C ILE A 318 -20.86 -1.72 17.85
N ASP A 319 -20.65 -2.42 18.94
CA ASP A 319 -20.45 -1.80 20.25
C ASP A 319 -19.22 -0.86 20.20
N PRO A 320 -19.35 0.43 20.62
CA PRO A 320 -18.23 1.38 20.60
C PRO A 320 -17.02 0.92 21.39
N GLN A 321 -17.21 0.14 22.46
CA GLN A 321 -16.09 -0.42 23.23
C GLN A 321 -15.33 -1.48 22.43
N PHE A 322 -16.03 -2.31 21.66
CA PHE A 322 -15.37 -3.29 20.81
C PHE A 322 -14.68 -2.62 19.63
N LEU A 323 -15.30 -1.60 19.02
CA LEU A 323 -14.67 -0.80 17.98
C LEU A 323 -13.36 -0.16 18.46
N ALA A 324 -13.30 0.32 19.71
CA ALA A 324 -12.06 0.85 20.28
C ALA A 324 -10.93 -0.21 20.38
N TYR A 325 -11.26 -1.49 20.57
CA TYR A 325 -10.26 -2.57 20.51
C TYR A 325 -9.73 -2.81 19.09
N GLU A 326 -10.59 -2.76 18.09
CA GLU A 326 -10.18 -2.83 16.68
C GLU A 326 -9.27 -1.65 16.28
N GLU A 327 -9.65 -0.46 16.69
CA GLU A 327 -8.87 0.75 16.43
C GLU A 327 -7.52 0.73 17.15
N MET A 328 -7.44 0.12 18.35
CA MET A 328 -6.18 -0.05 19.08
C MET A 328 -5.18 -0.88 18.28
N LEU A 329 -5.60 -1.95 17.62
CA LEU A 329 -4.74 -2.77 16.76
C LEU A 329 -4.24 -2.03 15.53
N ASN A 330 -4.97 -1.00 15.10
CA ASN A 330 -4.63 -0.15 13.96
C ASN A 330 -3.89 1.13 14.37
N GLN A 331 -3.56 1.31 15.65
CA GLN A 331 -2.80 2.47 16.08
C GLN A 331 -1.37 2.45 15.53
N CYS A 332 -0.91 3.62 15.16
CA CYS A 332 0.43 3.84 14.67
C CYS A 332 1.04 5.00 15.47
N PRO A 333 2.05 4.76 16.31
CA PRO A 333 2.70 5.81 17.11
C PRO A 333 3.62 6.71 16.28
N LEU A 334 3.78 6.42 14.99
CA LEU A 334 4.65 7.17 14.10
C LEU A 334 4.02 8.49 13.69
N PRO A 335 4.82 9.53 13.50
CA PRO A 335 4.33 10.83 13.04
C PRO A 335 3.76 10.72 11.62
N THR A 336 2.82 11.61 11.30
CA THR A 336 2.29 11.79 9.95
C THR A 336 3.42 12.05 8.95
N ILE A 337 3.36 11.40 7.80
CA ILE A 337 4.29 11.61 6.69
C ILE A 337 3.75 12.75 5.81
N ARG A 338 4.60 13.72 5.54
CA ARG A 338 4.28 14.92 4.74
C ARG A 338 4.88 14.79 3.35
N TRP A 339 4.01 14.77 2.34
CA TRP A 339 4.40 14.71 0.93
C TRP A 339 4.43 16.12 0.32
N CYS A 340 5.54 16.51 -0.32
CA CYS A 340 5.63 17.78 -1.02
C CYS A 340 5.19 17.66 -2.47
N VAL A 341 4.36 18.59 -2.92
CA VAL A 341 3.87 18.75 -4.29
C VAL A 341 4.05 20.20 -4.74
N VAL A 342 4.11 20.43 -6.04
CA VAL A 342 4.41 21.75 -6.62
C VAL A 342 3.30 22.30 -7.52
N ASP A 343 2.21 21.55 -7.66
CA ASP A 343 1.12 21.87 -8.56
C ASP A 343 -0.23 21.69 -7.82
N PRO A 344 -1.22 22.56 -8.02
CA PRO A 344 -2.56 22.41 -7.43
C PRO A 344 -3.23 21.06 -7.76
N TRP A 345 -3.01 20.51 -8.96
CA TRP A 345 -3.55 19.21 -9.36
C TRP A 345 -2.83 18.04 -8.67
N GLU A 346 -1.52 18.16 -8.49
CA GLU A 346 -0.78 17.22 -7.63
C GLU A 346 -1.27 17.28 -6.19
N MET A 347 -1.61 18.49 -5.69
CA MET A 347 -2.18 18.66 -4.35
C MET A 347 -3.52 17.94 -4.22
N GLU A 348 -4.40 18.07 -5.22
CA GLU A 348 -5.68 17.37 -5.23
C GLU A 348 -5.49 15.85 -5.26
N LYS A 349 -4.64 15.34 -6.16
CA LYS A 349 -4.31 13.90 -6.22
C LYS A 349 -3.70 13.39 -4.91
N CYS A 350 -2.81 14.16 -4.28
CA CYS A 350 -2.22 13.81 -2.98
C CYS A 350 -3.29 13.74 -1.88
N GLN A 351 -4.25 14.66 -1.86
CA GLN A 351 -5.37 14.64 -0.89
C GLN A 351 -6.30 13.44 -1.13
N GLN A 352 -6.56 13.10 -2.40
CA GLN A 352 -7.31 11.89 -2.75
C GLN A 352 -6.56 10.63 -2.29
N MET A 353 -5.24 10.56 -2.50
CA MET A 353 -4.37 9.48 -2.01
C MET A 353 -4.40 9.38 -0.48
N SER A 354 -4.27 10.50 0.23
CA SER A 354 -4.38 10.56 1.69
C SER A 354 -5.73 10.03 2.18
N SER A 355 -6.82 10.46 1.56
CA SER A 355 -8.18 10.01 1.89
C SER A 355 -8.38 8.53 1.59
N ALA A 356 -7.87 8.04 0.46
CA ALA A 356 -7.92 6.63 0.08
C ALA A 356 -7.14 5.75 1.08
N PHE A 357 -5.94 6.18 1.46
CA PHE A 357 -5.12 5.48 2.46
C PHE A 357 -5.82 5.44 3.83
N ALA A 358 -6.38 6.57 4.28
CA ALA A 358 -7.14 6.66 5.52
C ALA A 358 -8.37 5.72 5.50
N ALA A 359 -9.10 5.65 4.39
CA ALA A 359 -10.26 4.77 4.23
C ALA A 359 -9.90 3.27 4.37
N LYS A 360 -8.68 2.87 3.98
CA LYS A 360 -8.14 1.54 4.23
C LYS A 360 -7.36 1.42 5.54
N GLY A 361 -7.23 2.54 6.30
CA GLY A 361 -6.47 2.66 7.54
C GLY A 361 -4.99 2.37 7.38
N ILE A 362 -4.45 2.66 6.22
CA ILE A 362 -3.01 2.60 5.99
C ILE A 362 -2.34 3.69 6.83
N LYS A 363 -1.33 3.32 7.58
CA LYS A 363 -0.60 4.17 8.52
C LYS A 363 0.91 4.15 8.22
N PRO A 364 1.68 5.20 8.62
CA PRO A 364 1.22 6.43 9.26
C PRO A 364 0.34 7.28 8.33
N ASP A 365 -0.36 8.27 8.90
CA ASP A 365 -1.19 9.16 8.10
C ASP A 365 -0.35 9.93 7.08
N LEU A 366 -0.93 10.21 5.90
CA LEU A 366 -0.32 11.01 4.85
C LEU A 366 -0.93 12.41 4.83
N THR A 367 -0.10 13.43 4.75
CA THR A 367 -0.54 14.82 4.49
C THR A 367 0.23 15.42 3.33
N CYS A 368 -0.37 16.39 2.67
CA CYS A 368 0.16 17.02 1.47
C CYS A 368 0.56 18.47 1.76
N VAL A 369 1.70 18.88 1.25
CA VAL A 369 2.24 20.23 1.39
C VAL A 369 2.51 20.78 -0.01
N LEU A 370 1.89 21.91 -0.36
CA LEU A 370 2.08 22.61 -1.63
C LEU A 370 3.19 23.65 -1.48
N GLU A 371 4.19 23.58 -2.35
CA GLU A 371 5.25 24.59 -2.47
C GLU A 371 5.26 25.18 -3.89
N GLU A 372 5.92 26.30 -4.09
CA GLU A 372 5.91 27.01 -5.38
C GLU A 372 6.78 26.31 -6.44
N THR A 373 7.89 25.70 -6.00
CA THR A 373 8.86 25.07 -6.92
C THR A 373 9.41 23.76 -6.37
N THR A 374 9.92 22.90 -7.26
CA THR A 374 10.66 21.68 -6.91
C THR A 374 11.83 21.98 -5.97
N ILE A 375 12.50 23.11 -6.15
CA ILE A 375 13.63 23.55 -5.29
C ILE A 375 13.14 23.88 -3.88
N ASP A 376 11.97 24.50 -3.74
CA ASP A 376 11.40 24.78 -2.42
C ASP A 376 11.01 23.48 -1.70
N CYS A 377 10.44 22.53 -2.42
CA CYS A 377 10.22 21.18 -1.89
C CYS A 377 11.52 20.52 -1.40
N MET A 378 12.60 20.58 -2.19
CA MET A 378 13.90 20.03 -1.79
C MET A 378 14.44 20.70 -0.53
N ARG A 379 14.34 22.04 -0.45
CA ARG A 379 14.75 22.82 0.73
C ARG A 379 13.94 22.42 1.96
N ARG A 380 12.60 22.36 1.83
CA ARG A 380 11.69 21.95 2.90
C ARG A 380 11.93 20.52 3.37
N THR A 381 12.28 19.62 2.45
CA THR A 381 12.63 18.22 2.78
C THR A 381 13.94 18.17 3.58
N ARG A 382 14.99 18.91 3.15
CA ARG A 382 16.24 19.03 3.88
C ARG A 382 16.02 19.54 5.30
N ASP A 383 15.18 20.56 5.44
CA ASP A 383 14.95 21.26 6.72
C ASP A 383 13.92 20.53 7.62
N GLY A 384 13.37 19.39 7.18
CA GLY A 384 12.44 18.56 7.94
C GLY A 384 11.00 19.10 8.05
N PHE A 385 10.62 20.09 7.23
CA PHE A 385 9.23 20.59 7.16
C PHE A 385 8.33 19.68 6.32
N VAL A 386 8.90 18.95 5.38
CA VAL A 386 8.27 17.84 4.65
C VAL A 386 9.18 16.62 4.71
N ASP A 387 8.63 15.44 4.41
CA ASP A 387 9.36 14.19 4.61
C ASP A 387 9.79 13.55 3.29
N MET A 388 9.00 13.70 2.22
CA MET A 388 9.31 13.10 0.93
C MET A 388 8.68 13.84 -0.25
N MET A 389 9.26 13.63 -1.43
CA MET A 389 8.76 14.08 -2.73
C MET A 389 9.26 13.14 -3.82
N ASN A 390 8.61 13.15 -5.00
CA ASN A 390 9.07 12.42 -6.17
C ASN A 390 9.87 13.34 -7.11
N VAL A 391 10.97 12.84 -7.67
CA VAL A 391 11.83 13.61 -8.59
C VAL A 391 12.36 12.75 -9.76
N GLU A 392 12.62 13.38 -10.89
CA GLU A 392 13.32 12.75 -12.03
C GLU A 392 14.85 12.79 -11.85
N ALA A 393 15.60 12.09 -12.71
CA ALA A 393 17.03 11.88 -12.53
C ALA A 393 17.87 13.17 -12.48
N GLY A 394 17.55 14.21 -13.25
CA GLY A 394 18.26 15.48 -13.21
C GLY A 394 18.01 16.24 -11.91
N ASP A 395 16.76 16.23 -11.45
CA ASP A 395 16.39 16.81 -10.17
C ASP A 395 16.94 16.01 -8.99
N LEU A 396 17.08 14.67 -9.11
CA LEU A 396 17.76 13.85 -8.10
C LEU A 396 19.22 14.24 -7.93
N TYR A 397 19.92 14.54 -9.03
CA TYR A 397 21.29 15.05 -8.93
C TYR A 397 21.37 16.36 -8.13
N THR A 398 20.45 17.28 -8.42
CA THR A 398 20.34 18.56 -7.68
C THR A 398 20.01 18.31 -6.20
N ALA A 399 19.02 17.48 -5.92
CA ALA A 399 18.58 17.11 -4.58
C ALA A 399 19.72 16.52 -3.74
N GLY A 400 20.49 15.59 -4.32
CA GLY A 400 21.61 14.96 -3.63
C GLY A 400 22.80 15.88 -3.43
N SER A 401 23.21 16.59 -4.49
CA SER A 401 24.43 17.42 -4.47
C SER A 401 24.28 18.73 -3.70
N GLN A 402 23.09 19.36 -3.70
CA GLN A 402 22.86 20.68 -3.13
C GLN A 402 22.07 20.66 -1.82
N PHE A 403 21.18 19.67 -1.64
CA PHE A 403 20.29 19.60 -0.48
C PHE A 403 20.53 18.38 0.41
N ASN A 404 21.53 17.54 0.07
CA ASN A 404 21.86 16.33 0.85
C ASN A 404 20.63 15.40 1.03
N LEU A 405 19.85 15.21 -0.04
CA LEU A 405 18.72 14.30 -0.07
C LEU A 405 19.14 12.97 -0.70
N VAL A 406 18.42 11.91 -0.35
CA VAL A 406 18.73 10.55 -0.79
C VAL A 406 17.49 9.88 -1.42
N PRO A 407 17.65 9.07 -2.47
CA PRO A 407 16.57 8.28 -3.03
C PRO A 407 16.26 7.09 -2.11
N ILE A 408 14.97 6.81 -1.89
CA ILE A 408 14.53 5.69 -1.04
C ILE A 408 13.66 4.68 -1.79
N VAL A 409 12.90 5.14 -2.78
CA VAL A 409 11.97 4.31 -3.56
C VAL A 409 12.06 4.74 -5.02
N ASN A 410 12.01 3.80 -5.94
CA ASN A 410 11.97 4.09 -7.37
C ASN A 410 10.67 3.66 -8.04
N GLU A 411 10.31 4.32 -9.11
CA GLU A 411 9.28 3.88 -10.04
C GLU A 411 9.82 2.77 -10.94
N ASN A 412 8.96 1.80 -11.30
CA ASN A 412 9.24 0.74 -12.26
C ASN A 412 8.21 0.80 -13.39
N TYR A 413 8.71 0.76 -14.64
CA TYR A 413 7.92 0.97 -15.86
C TYR A 413 7.73 -0.32 -16.68
N GLY A 414 7.76 -1.48 -16.05
CA GLY A 414 7.65 -2.79 -16.72
C GLY A 414 8.94 -3.26 -17.41
N ILE A 415 9.70 -2.34 -18.01
CA ILE A 415 11.02 -2.63 -18.61
C ILE A 415 12.17 -2.53 -17.59
N GLY A 416 11.87 -2.12 -16.36
CA GLY A 416 12.80 -1.90 -15.27
C GLY A 416 12.79 -0.45 -14.74
N PRO A 417 13.69 -0.13 -13.78
CA PRO A 417 13.77 1.18 -13.14
C PRO A 417 14.56 2.19 -14.02
N PHE A 418 14.17 2.33 -15.27
CA PHE A 418 14.80 3.25 -16.22
C PHE A 418 13.92 3.51 -17.46
N TYR A 419 14.24 4.56 -18.19
CA TYR A 419 13.66 4.89 -19.48
C TYR A 419 14.73 5.44 -20.44
N TYR A 420 14.35 5.79 -21.67
CA TYR A 420 15.28 6.31 -22.66
C TYR A 420 14.87 7.70 -23.14
N ALA A 421 15.87 8.57 -23.32
CA ALA A 421 15.70 9.86 -23.95
C ALA A 421 15.73 9.68 -25.48
N VAL A 422 14.80 10.30 -26.17
CA VAL A 422 14.68 10.27 -27.63
C VAL A 422 14.50 11.68 -28.20
N ALA A 423 14.92 11.85 -29.46
CA ALA A 423 14.58 13.03 -30.27
C ALA A 423 13.47 12.64 -31.24
N VAL A 424 12.33 13.29 -31.14
CA VAL A 424 11.13 13.01 -31.93
C VAL A 424 10.94 14.11 -32.98
N VAL A 425 10.57 13.73 -34.20
CA VAL A 425 10.25 14.61 -35.31
C VAL A 425 8.95 14.19 -35.97
N ARG A 426 8.31 15.11 -36.69
CA ARG A 426 7.20 14.78 -37.58
C ARG A 426 7.70 14.11 -38.83
N LYS A 427 7.02 13.10 -39.31
CA LYS A 427 7.36 12.36 -40.57
C LYS A 427 7.28 13.25 -41.81
N ILE A 428 6.44 14.28 -41.76
CA ILE A 428 6.26 15.23 -42.85
C ILE A 428 7.47 16.16 -43.07
N ASN A 429 8.44 16.18 -42.15
CA ASN A 429 9.67 16.99 -42.23
C ASN A 429 10.90 16.08 -42.51
N PRO A 430 11.01 15.46 -43.70
CA PRO A 430 12.04 14.47 -43.97
C PRO A 430 13.46 15.03 -44.04
N GLU A 431 13.61 16.33 -44.22
CA GLU A 431 14.88 17.07 -44.29
C GLU A 431 15.59 17.18 -42.92
N ILE A 432 14.85 17.01 -41.82
CA ILE A 432 15.40 17.12 -40.45
C ILE A 432 16.08 15.79 -40.09
N LEU A 433 17.40 15.83 -39.94
CA LEU A 433 18.24 14.72 -39.49
C LEU A 433 19.01 15.16 -38.25
N ILE A 434 19.42 14.18 -37.41
CA ILE A 434 20.19 14.46 -36.19
C ILE A 434 21.55 15.12 -36.48
N SER A 435 22.05 14.99 -37.70
CA SER A 435 23.27 15.63 -38.20
C SER A 435 23.03 16.99 -38.89
N ASN A 436 21.79 17.32 -39.24
CA ASN A 436 21.42 18.52 -39.97
C ASN A 436 20.11 19.14 -39.46
N TRP A 437 20.13 19.63 -38.23
CA TRP A 437 18.99 20.29 -37.59
C TRP A 437 19.31 21.72 -37.09
N LYS A 438 20.44 22.26 -37.51
CA LYS A 438 20.81 23.62 -37.20
C LYS A 438 19.71 24.57 -37.69
N PHE A 439 19.34 25.52 -36.81
CA PHE A 439 18.21 26.46 -36.95
C PHE A 439 16.83 25.81 -36.93
N ALA A 440 16.68 24.55 -36.54
CA ALA A 440 15.37 23.98 -36.26
C ALA A 440 14.69 24.62 -35.05
N ARG A 441 13.37 24.51 -35.01
CA ARG A 441 12.55 24.89 -33.85
C ARG A 441 12.45 23.72 -32.88
N THR A 442 12.95 23.90 -31.65
CA THR A 442 13.10 22.80 -30.71
C THR A 442 12.27 22.93 -29.44
N CYS A 443 11.84 21.80 -28.92
CA CYS A 443 10.99 21.66 -27.74
C CYS A 443 11.71 20.79 -26.70
N GLN A 444 12.02 21.37 -25.54
CA GLN A 444 12.68 20.70 -24.42
C GLN A 444 11.69 20.50 -23.27
N SER A 445 11.82 19.42 -22.52
CA SER A 445 10.96 19.15 -21.34
C SER A 445 11.25 20.09 -20.16
N GLY A 446 12.41 20.77 -20.14
CA GLY A 446 12.80 21.77 -19.15
C GLY A 446 14.29 21.74 -18.84
N VAL A 447 14.82 22.88 -18.41
CA VAL A 447 16.24 23.03 -18.00
C VAL A 447 16.54 22.07 -16.84
N GLY A 448 17.69 21.41 -16.89
CA GLY A 448 18.15 20.47 -15.87
C GLY A 448 17.47 19.10 -15.88
N ARG A 449 16.42 18.90 -16.70
CA ARG A 449 15.76 17.58 -16.83
C ARG A 449 16.59 16.64 -17.69
N ALA A 450 16.52 15.34 -17.37
CA ALA A 450 17.36 14.34 -18.01
C ALA A 450 17.10 14.25 -19.52
N THR A 451 15.85 14.05 -19.95
CA THR A 451 15.46 13.80 -21.35
C THR A 451 15.51 15.05 -22.23
N GLY A 452 15.07 16.19 -21.70
CA GLY A 452 14.97 17.43 -22.47
C GLY A 452 16.22 18.30 -22.41
N TRP A 453 17.16 18.02 -21.50
CA TRP A 453 18.31 18.89 -21.29
C TRP A 453 19.62 18.11 -21.18
N ILE A 454 19.82 17.28 -20.15
CA ILE A 454 21.13 16.67 -19.86
C ILE A 454 21.59 15.77 -21.00
N ILE A 455 20.77 14.84 -21.44
CA ILE A 455 21.10 13.87 -22.49
C ILE A 455 21.27 14.57 -23.86
N PRO A 456 20.31 15.39 -24.33
CA PRO A 456 20.44 16.07 -25.63
C PRO A 456 21.64 17.00 -25.71
N LEU A 457 21.93 17.79 -24.68
CA LEU A 457 23.08 18.69 -24.71
C LEU A 457 24.41 17.94 -24.73
N ASN A 458 24.55 16.85 -23.98
CA ASN A 458 25.72 15.99 -24.07
C ASN A 458 25.88 15.39 -25.47
N PHE A 459 24.79 14.99 -26.13
CA PHE A 459 24.85 14.51 -27.50
C PHE A 459 25.34 15.61 -28.45
N ILE A 460 24.79 16.82 -28.35
CA ILE A 460 25.17 17.97 -29.15
C ILE A 460 26.65 18.31 -28.97
N LEU A 461 27.14 18.36 -27.72
CA LEU A 461 28.54 18.61 -27.41
C LEU A 461 29.49 17.54 -27.96
N ARG A 462 29.12 16.28 -27.77
CA ARG A 462 29.95 15.14 -28.17
C ARG A 462 30.05 14.97 -29.67
N THR A 463 29.03 15.39 -30.42
CA THR A 463 29.00 15.36 -31.88
C THR A 463 29.54 16.65 -32.49
N ALA A 464 30.12 17.55 -31.69
CA ALA A 464 30.69 18.83 -32.09
C ALA A 464 29.73 19.76 -32.90
N GLN A 465 28.41 19.60 -32.69
CA GLN A 465 27.41 20.46 -33.33
C GLN A 465 27.41 21.88 -32.76
N VAL A 466 27.93 22.02 -31.52
CA VAL A 466 28.12 23.29 -30.84
C VAL A 466 29.53 23.39 -30.27
N GLN A 467 30.16 24.53 -30.46
CA GLN A 467 31.48 24.84 -29.88
C GLN A 467 31.29 25.89 -28.78
N VAL A 468 31.70 25.52 -27.55
CA VAL A 468 31.53 26.36 -26.37
C VAL A 468 32.87 26.96 -25.93
N TYR A 469 33.53 27.72 -26.81
CA TYR A 469 34.75 28.39 -26.44
C TYR A 469 34.51 29.61 -25.54
N GLY A 470 34.66 29.42 -24.21
CA GLY A 470 34.55 30.52 -23.23
C GLY A 470 33.18 31.18 -23.16
N ARG A 471 32.13 30.49 -23.66
CA ARG A 471 30.72 30.98 -23.63
C ARG A 471 29.85 30.02 -22.82
N HIS A 472 28.77 30.56 -22.24
CA HIS A 472 27.78 29.74 -21.61
C HIS A 472 27.08 28.79 -22.58
N LEU A 473 26.80 27.56 -22.16
CA LEU A 473 26.13 26.55 -22.98
C LEU A 473 24.75 27.02 -23.47
N ILE A 474 24.02 27.82 -22.67
CA ILE A 474 22.73 28.44 -23.04
C ILE A 474 22.87 29.33 -24.30
N TYR A 475 23.94 30.12 -24.40
CA TYR A 475 24.20 30.93 -25.61
C TYR A 475 24.57 30.08 -26.80
N ALA A 476 25.37 29.05 -26.57
CA ALA A 476 25.76 28.13 -27.67
C ALA A 476 24.53 27.38 -28.22
N LEU A 477 23.59 26.95 -27.33
CA LEU A 477 22.33 26.38 -27.77
C LEU A 477 21.48 27.39 -28.54
N SER A 478 21.43 28.66 -28.10
CA SER A 478 20.65 29.70 -28.78
C SER A 478 21.14 30.01 -30.19
N GLU A 479 22.46 29.81 -30.49
CA GLU A 479 23.04 29.95 -31.82
C GLU A 479 22.73 28.73 -32.71
N LEU A 480 22.45 27.57 -32.11
CA LEU A 480 22.12 26.34 -32.82
C LEU A 480 20.69 26.31 -33.33
N VAL A 481 19.75 26.84 -32.55
CA VAL A 481 18.31 26.80 -32.82
C VAL A 481 17.78 28.14 -33.33
N SER A 482 16.76 28.12 -34.21
CA SER A 482 16.08 29.35 -34.59
C SER A 482 15.19 29.87 -33.45
N GLN A 483 14.34 29.01 -32.94
CA GLN A 483 13.42 29.25 -31.82
C GLN A 483 13.33 27.99 -30.96
N ALA A 484 13.07 28.15 -29.66
CA ALA A 484 12.86 27.01 -28.77
C ALA A 484 11.85 27.32 -27.67
N CYS A 485 11.31 26.26 -27.06
CA CYS A 485 10.75 26.32 -25.71
C CYS A 485 11.65 25.51 -24.79
N VAL A 486 12.34 26.22 -23.88
CA VAL A 486 13.21 25.65 -22.85
C VAL A 486 12.68 26.09 -21.48
N PRO A 487 11.64 25.43 -20.93
CA PRO A 487 11.05 25.83 -19.66
C PRO A 487 12.08 25.89 -18.54
N GLY A 488 12.08 27.00 -17.79
CA GLY A 488 13.00 27.24 -16.68
C GLY A 488 14.32 27.93 -17.02
N VAL A 489 14.63 28.20 -18.32
CA VAL A 489 15.90 28.85 -18.70
C VAL A 489 16.00 30.29 -18.17
N GLN A 490 14.89 30.93 -17.85
CA GLN A 490 14.82 32.25 -17.22
C GLN A 490 14.98 32.21 -15.70
N ASN A 491 14.82 31.05 -15.08
CA ASN A 491 14.90 30.92 -13.63
C ASN A 491 16.36 31.02 -13.17
N GLN A 492 16.67 31.98 -12.28
CA GLN A 492 18.01 32.22 -11.76
C GLN A 492 18.60 31.00 -11.04
N ALA A 493 17.78 30.10 -10.50
CA ALA A 493 18.24 28.86 -9.89
C ALA A 493 18.93 27.91 -10.90
N PHE A 494 18.57 28.01 -12.18
CA PHE A 494 19.15 27.20 -13.28
C PHE A 494 19.99 28.03 -14.25
N ASN A 495 19.90 29.36 -14.18
CA ASN A 495 20.66 30.30 -14.96
C ASN A 495 21.02 31.52 -14.09
N PRO A 496 22.04 31.40 -13.22
CA PRO A 496 22.40 32.45 -12.27
C PRO A 496 22.74 33.80 -12.89
N THR A 497 23.18 33.85 -14.15
CA THR A 497 23.43 35.10 -14.87
C THR A 497 22.17 35.91 -15.17
N GLY A 498 21.00 35.25 -15.17
CA GLY A 498 19.72 35.82 -15.56
C GLY A 498 19.65 36.34 -17.02
N ARG A 499 20.73 36.19 -17.81
CA ARG A 499 20.79 36.58 -19.20
C ARG A 499 20.32 35.44 -20.08
N VAL A 500 19.16 35.57 -20.70
CA VAL A 500 18.55 34.53 -21.56
C VAL A 500 18.42 35.07 -22.96
N PRO A 501 18.95 34.38 -23.99
CA PRO A 501 18.60 34.63 -25.37
C PRO A 501 17.10 34.42 -25.57
N LEU A 502 16.43 35.43 -26.16
CA LEU A 502 14.96 35.48 -26.29
C LEU A 502 14.40 34.28 -27.05
N ASN A 503 15.14 33.78 -28.05
CA ASN A 503 14.70 32.66 -28.89
C ASN A 503 14.52 31.35 -28.12
N LEU A 504 15.11 31.17 -26.91
CA LEU A 504 14.97 29.94 -26.11
C LEU A 504 13.63 29.81 -25.39
N CYS A 505 12.85 30.91 -25.29
CA CYS A 505 11.48 30.91 -24.76
C CYS A 505 10.44 31.30 -25.81
N GLU A 506 10.83 31.45 -27.07
CA GLU A 506 9.97 32.04 -28.09
C GLU A 506 8.79 31.16 -28.47
N LEU A 507 8.97 29.82 -28.43
CA LEU A 507 7.89 28.86 -28.69
C LEU A 507 6.99 28.62 -27.46
N CYS A 508 7.45 28.95 -26.24
CA CYS A 508 6.69 28.66 -25.01
C CYS A 508 5.33 29.37 -24.97
N MET A 509 4.32 28.73 -24.40
CA MET A 509 2.89 29.11 -24.48
C MET A 509 2.26 29.57 -23.17
N GLY A 510 3.01 29.71 -22.10
CA GLY A 510 2.51 30.30 -20.85
C GLY A 510 2.06 31.77 -21.02
N GLY A 511 1.06 32.20 -20.27
CA GLY A 511 0.54 33.58 -20.29
C GLY A 511 1.33 34.52 -19.38
N GLY A 512 1.82 35.69 -19.90
CA GLY A 512 2.50 36.67 -19.06
C GLY A 512 3.75 36.12 -18.35
N ASN A 513 3.76 36.16 -17.01
CA ASN A 513 4.87 35.66 -16.19
C ASN A 513 4.99 34.14 -16.14
N ASP A 514 3.97 33.43 -16.60
CA ASP A 514 3.96 31.95 -16.62
C ASP A 514 4.68 31.36 -17.82
N ARG A 515 4.96 32.22 -18.82
CA ARG A 515 5.68 31.80 -20.02
C ARG A 515 7.11 31.37 -19.69
N CYS A 516 7.46 30.18 -20.16
CA CYS A 516 8.78 29.60 -19.98
C CYS A 516 9.13 29.24 -18.52
N GLN A 517 8.12 29.10 -17.64
CA GLN A 517 8.32 28.62 -16.28
C GLN A 517 8.65 27.11 -16.28
N ARG A 518 9.32 26.62 -15.22
CA ARG A 518 9.69 25.21 -15.05
C ARG A 518 8.64 24.45 -14.24
N ASP A 519 7.39 24.63 -14.59
CA ASP A 519 6.23 23.99 -13.96
C ASP A 519 5.03 23.96 -14.92
N ASN A 520 3.92 23.37 -14.50
CA ASN A 520 2.70 23.16 -15.31
C ASN A 520 1.95 24.44 -15.71
N ARG A 521 2.39 25.63 -15.27
CA ARG A 521 1.90 26.90 -15.76
C ARG A 521 2.37 27.18 -17.20
N GLU A 522 3.52 26.61 -17.60
CA GLU A 522 3.97 26.56 -18.99
C GLU A 522 3.41 25.32 -19.67
N LEU A 523 2.56 25.47 -20.67
CA LEU A 523 1.88 24.37 -21.36
C LEU A 523 2.82 23.37 -22.06
N TYR A 524 4.03 23.81 -22.36
CA TYR A 524 5.06 22.98 -23.01
C TYR A 524 6.09 22.43 -22.03
N PHE A 525 5.87 22.56 -20.72
CA PHE A 525 6.71 21.95 -19.71
C PHE A 525 6.48 20.43 -19.59
N GLY A 526 7.53 19.69 -19.25
CA GLY A 526 7.50 18.25 -19.07
C GLY A 526 7.55 17.47 -20.38
N GLU A 527 7.43 16.14 -20.28
CA GLU A 527 7.57 15.23 -21.43
C GLU A 527 6.42 15.43 -22.43
N ASP A 528 5.19 15.45 -21.92
CA ASP A 528 3.98 15.62 -22.73
C ASP A 528 3.89 17.05 -23.27
N GLY A 529 4.31 18.04 -22.49
CA GLY A 529 4.40 19.43 -22.93
C GLY A 529 5.40 19.66 -24.07
N ALA A 530 6.58 19.05 -23.99
CA ALA A 530 7.56 19.08 -25.10
C ALA A 530 7.02 18.41 -26.36
N PHE A 531 6.29 17.33 -26.24
CA PHE A 531 5.65 16.67 -27.38
C PHE A 531 4.48 17.52 -27.94
N ARG A 532 3.69 18.15 -27.07
CA ARG A 532 2.68 19.12 -27.50
C ARG A 532 3.31 20.29 -28.28
N CYS A 533 4.41 20.85 -27.79
CA CYS A 533 5.19 21.86 -28.51
C CYS A 533 5.58 21.39 -29.92
N LEU A 534 6.05 20.16 -30.09
CA LEU A 534 6.35 19.58 -31.39
C LEU A 534 5.13 19.55 -32.32
N THR A 535 3.97 19.23 -31.77
CA THR A 535 2.74 19.12 -32.58
C THR A 535 2.17 20.46 -33.00
N GLU A 536 2.33 21.50 -32.19
CA GLU A 536 1.72 22.82 -32.39
C GLU A 536 2.69 23.86 -33.02
N ALA A 537 3.99 23.84 -32.67
CA ALA A 537 4.93 24.89 -33.05
C ALA A 537 6.33 24.45 -33.44
N GLY A 538 6.81 23.36 -32.87
CA GLY A 538 8.19 22.88 -33.00
C GLY A 538 8.43 21.95 -34.18
N GLU A 539 9.68 21.55 -34.34
CA GLU A 539 10.16 20.62 -35.39
C GLU A 539 10.86 19.40 -34.76
N ILE A 540 11.50 19.57 -33.60
CA ILE A 540 12.13 18.48 -32.83
C ILE A 540 11.71 18.59 -31.38
N ALA A 541 11.29 17.48 -30.76
CA ALA A 541 11.09 17.38 -29.31
C ALA A 541 12.09 16.40 -28.69
N PHE A 542 12.66 16.79 -27.55
CA PHE A 542 13.47 15.92 -26.72
C PHE A 542 12.66 15.45 -25.53
N THR A 543 12.34 14.15 -25.51
CA THR A 543 11.37 13.61 -24.55
C THR A 543 11.66 12.14 -24.23
N ARG A 544 10.80 11.50 -23.42
CA ARG A 544 10.88 10.09 -23.09
C ARG A 544 10.39 9.22 -24.24
N HIS A 545 10.97 8.05 -24.45
CA HIS A 545 10.62 7.11 -25.52
C HIS A 545 9.14 6.71 -25.56
N THR A 546 8.47 6.73 -24.40
CA THR A 546 7.06 6.39 -24.26
C THR A 546 6.09 7.54 -24.58
N THR A 547 6.60 8.78 -24.67
CA THR A 547 5.76 9.98 -24.76
C THR A 547 4.89 10.01 -26.01
N VAL A 548 5.43 9.61 -27.16
CA VAL A 548 4.64 9.58 -28.42
C VAL A 548 3.49 8.59 -28.28
N HIS A 549 3.77 7.38 -27.80
CA HIS A 549 2.76 6.34 -27.56
C HIS A 549 1.66 6.83 -26.60
N ALA A 550 2.04 7.43 -25.49
CA ALA A 550 1.11 7.90 -24.47
C ALA A 550 0.16 9.01 -24.97
N ASN A 551 0.60 9.81 -25.97
CA ASN A 551 -0.13 10.97 -26.47
C ASN A 551 -0.76 10.77 -27.86
N THR A 552 -0.79 9.56 -28.40
CA THR A 552 -1.37 9.23 -29.71
C THR A 552 -2.47 8.17 -29.59
N ALA A 553 -3.17 7.92 -30.69
CA ALA A 553 -4.22 6.90 -30.77
C ALA A 553 -5.29 7.01 -29.70
N SER A 554 -5.71 8.25 -29.37
CA SER A 554 -6.73 8.58 -28.34
C SER A 554 -6.38 8.12 -26.91
N ARG A 555 -5.13 7.80 -26.62
CA ARG A 555 -4.68 7.50 -25.24
C ARG A 555 -4.61 8.75 -24.37
N ASN A 556 -4.34 9.92 -24.99
CA ASN A 556 -4.49 11.20 -24.33
C ASN A 556 -5.84 11.83 -24.77
N PRO A 557 -6.77 12.09 -23.83
CA PRO A 557 -8.07 12.64 -24.13
C PRO A 557 -8.07 14.14 -24.45
N ASP A 558 -6.96 14.83 -24.24
CA ASP A 558 -6.82 16.26 -24.45
C ASP A 558 -7.09 16.65 -25.92
N TYR A 559 -7.70 17.82 -26.11
CA TYR A 559 -8.09 18.28 -27.43
C TYR A 559 -6.93 18.31 -28.43
N TRP A 560 -5.73 18.73 -27.98
CA TRP A 560 -4.54 18.83 -28.83
C TRP A 560 -4.02 17.47 -29.32
N ALA A 561 -4.30 16.39 -28.56
CA ALA A 561 -3.76 15.04 -28.82
C ALA A 561 -4.75 14.11 -29.56
N ARG A 562 -6.05 14.45 -29.58
CA ARG A 562 -7.13 13.53 -30.02
C ARG A 562 -6.96 12.90 -31.38
N ASN A 563 -6.36 13.62 -32.33
CA ASN A 563 -6.25 13.19 -33.74
C ASN A 563 -4.81 12.75 -34.09
N LEU A 564 -3.91 12.72 -33.12
CA LEU A 564 -2.52 12.34 -33.38
C LEU A 564 -2.40 10.84 -33.57
N ARG A 565 -1.62 10.45 -34.58
CA ARG A 565 -1.30 9.05 -34.88
C ARG A 565 0.17 8.82 -34.61
N GLU A 566 0.51 7.66 -34.07
CA GLU A 566 1.89 7.27 -33.78
C GLU A 566 2.75 7.26 -35.06
N ASP A 567 2.16 6.81 -36.18
CA ASP A 567 2.80 6.76 -37.51
C ASP A 567 3.15 8.14 -38.11
N ASP A 568 2.66 9.25 -37.56
CA ASP A 568 2.96 10.59 -38.00
C ASP A 568 4.32 11.09 -37.48
N PHE A 569 4.97 10.32 -36.61
CA PHE A 569 6.23 10.66 -35.94
C PHE A 569 7.32 9.63 -36.19
N GLU A 570 8.57 10.08 -36.11
CA GLU A 570 9.78 9.26 -36.21
C GLU A 570 10.83 9.71 -35.20
N LEU A 571 11.77 8.81 -34.88
CA LEU A 571 12.91 9.10 -34.02
C LEU A 571 14.11 9.51 -34.86
N LEU A 572 14.87 10.50 -34.39
CA LEU A 572 16.19 10.83 -34.92
C LEU A 572 17.26 9.99 -34.20
N CYS A 573 17.89 9.07 -34.88
CA CYS A 573 18.89 8.18 -34.32
C CYS A 573 20.29 8.82 -34.29
N PRO A 574 21.14 8.51 -33.30
CA PRO A 574 22.51 9.02 -33.21
C PRO A 574 23.38 8.71 -34.42
N ASP A 575 23.08 7.65 -35.16
CA ASP A 575 23.80 7.23 -36.39
C ASP A 575 23.36 7.98 -37.66
N GLY A 576 22.46 8.96 -37.53
CA GLY A 576 21.96 9.78 -38.61
C GLY A 576 20.70 9.24 -39.31
N ARG A 577 20.23 8.05 -38.96
CA ARG A 577 19.01 7.48 -39.55
C ARG A 577 17.76 8.03 -38.84
N ARG A 578 16.61 7.82 -39.48
CA ARG A 578 15.29 7.99 -38.87
C ARG A 578 14.65 6.63 -38.72
N GLN A 579 13.97 6.40 -37.61
CA GLN A 579 13.33 5.14 -37.31
C GLN A 579 11.90 5.37 -36.78
N ASN A 580 11.07 4.33 -36.82
CA ASN A 580 9.79 4.32 -36.21
C ASN A 580 9.92 4.55 -34.70
N VAL A 581 8.94 5.22 -34.10
CA VAL A 581 8.93 5.50 -32.65
C VAL A 581 8.99 4.24 -31.77
N GLN A 582 8.57 3.08 -32.29
CA GLN A 582 8.65 1.80 -31.61
C GLN A 582 10.07 1.19 -31.58
N ASP A 583 10.98 1.67 -32.45
CA ASP A 583 12.36 1.19 -32.52
C ASP A 583 13.31 1.91 -31.55
N TRP A 584 12.77 2.51 -30.50
CA TRP A 584 13.52 3.29 -29.51
C TRP A 584 14.65 2.51 -28.84
N HIS A 585 14.58 1.19 -28.77
CA HIS A 585 15.66 0.35 -28.23
C HIS A 585 17.00 0.57 -28.98
N ASN A 586 16.92 0.71 -30.29
CA ASN A 586 18.07 0.90 -31.17
C ASN A 586 18.27 2.37 -31.58
N CYS A 587 17.27 3.23 -31.32
CA CYS A 587 17.24 4.63 -31.74
C CYS A 587 16.89 5.54 -30.54
N ASN A 588 17.85 5.75 -29.65
CA ASN A 588 17.73 6.63 -28.50
C ASN A 588 19.01 7.43 -28.27
N LEU A 589 18.94 8.50 -27.53
CA LEU A 589 20.07 9.36 -27.18
C LEU A 589 20.81 8.89 -25.91
N GLY A 590 20.14 8.08 -25.08
CA GLY A 590 20.72 7.53 -23.86
C GLY A 590 19.69 7.04 -22.86
N LYS A 591 20.17 6.21 -21.93
CA LYS A 591 19.40 5.63 -20.82
C LYS A 591 19.33 6.60 -19.65
N VAL A 592 18.19 6.70 -19.00
CA VAL A 592 17.91 7.57 -17.85
C VAL A 592 17.41 6.71 -16.68
N PRO A 593 17.96 6.84 -15.47
CA PRO A 593 17.39 6.20 -14.27
C PRO A 593 15.95 6.66 -14.01
N ALA A 594 15.12 5.78 -13.43
CA ALA A 594 13.73 6.07 -13.14
C ALA A 594 13.59 7.22 -12.13
N ASN A 595 12.38 7.81 -12.10
CA ASN A 595 12.00 8.74 -11.06
C ASN A 595 12.09 8.07 -9.69
N THR A 596 12.41 8.85 -8.67
CA THR A 596 12.61 8.37 -7.31
C THR A 596 11.93 9.25 -6.29
N ILE A 597 11.37 8.61 -5.28
CA ILE A 597 10.94 9.28 -4.05
C ILE A 597 12.19 9.51 -3.19
N ILE A 598 12.40 10.75 -2.79
CA ILE A 598 13.56 11.19 -2.02
C ILE A 598 13.16 11.68 -0.64
N THR A 599 14.11 11.61 0.30
CA THR A 599 14.01 12.11 1.67
C THR A 599 15.32 12.69 2.15
N ALA A 600 15.33 13.31 3.32
CA ALA A 600 16.54 13.85 3.93
C ALA A 600 17.51 12.74 4.36
N SER A 601 18.81 12.95 4.14
CA SER A 601 19.86 11.95 4.47
C SER A 601 19.97 11.66 5.96
N HIS A 602 19.56 12.59 6.83
CA HIS A 602 19.58 12.41 8.29
C HIS A 602 18.45 11.50 8.82
N LYS A 603 17.46 11.16 8.01
CA LYS A 603 16.42 10.21 8.37
C LYS A 603 17.03 8.82 8.56
N THR A 604 16.70 8.19 9.67
CA THR A 604 17.15 6.84 10.02
C THR A 604 16.61 5.79 9.06
N GLU A 605 17.24 4.63 9.02
CA GLU A 605 16.76 3.48 8.22
C GLU A 605 15.28 3.13 8.53
N ASN A 606 14.92 3.13 9.81
CA ASN A 606 13.56 2.83 10.25
C ASN A 606 12.54 3.88 9.77
N GLU A 607 12.89 5.19 9.82
CA GLU A 607 12.01 6.24 9.29
C GLU A 607 11.80 6.09 7.77
N ARG A 608 12.87 5.79 7.01
CA ARG A 608 12.78 5.55 5.57
C ARG A 608 11.99 4.28 5.25
N LEU A 609 12.16 3.23 6.04
CA LEU A 609 11.38 2.00 5.91
C LEU A 609 9.88 2.27 6.15
N ASN A 610 9.53 3.13 7.11
CA ASN A 610 8.13 3.49 7.36
C ASN A 610 7.52 4.31 6.21
N MET A 611 8.29 5.19 5.55
CA MET A 611 7.87 5.88 4.33
C MET A 611 7.62 4.88 3.20
N TRP A 612 8.52 3.92 3.01
CA TRP A 612 8.33 2.84 2.06
C TRP A 612 7.09 2.01 2.38
N ARG A 613 6.90 1.58 3.63
CA ARG A 613 5.75 0.76 4.04
C ARG A 613 4.42 1.46 3.75
N LEU A 614 4.33 2.77 3.97
CA LEU A 614 3.15 3.55 3.59
C LEU A 614 2.83 3.38 2.10
N LEU A 615 3.83 3.57 1.24
CA LEU A 615 3.67 3.45 -0.22
C LEU A 615 3.43 2.00 -0.65
N GLN A 616 4.11 1.06 -0.03
CA GLN A 616 3.97 -0.38 -0.28
C GLN A 616 2.54 -0.87 0.00
N TYR A 617 1.95 -0.47 1.13
CA TYR A 617 0.53 -0.75 1.42
C TYR A 617 -0.41 0.02 0.49
N GLY A 618 -0.08 1.27 0.15
CA GLY A 618 -0.82 2.06 -0.82
C GLY A 618 -0.96 1.34 -2.16
N GLN A 619 0.14 0.85 -2.72
CA GLN A 619 0.10 0.17 -4.02
C GLN A 619 -0.60 -1.20 -3.99
N VAL A 620 -0.63 -1.92 -2.86
CA VAL A 620 -1.40 -3.17 -2.73
C VAL A 620 -2.89 -2.94 -2.95
N TYR A 621 -3.41 -1.82 -2.45
CA TYR A 621 -4.84 -1.51 -2.55
C TYR A 621 -5.20 -0.67 -3.77
N TYR A 622 -4.27 0.13 -4.29
CA TYR A 622 -4.53 1.19 -5.27
C TYR A 622 -3.53 1.23 -6.43
N GLY A 623 -2.63 0.23 -6.53
CA GLY A 623 -1.66 0.15 -7.62
C GLY A 623 -2.24 -0.40 -8.92
N ASP A 624 -3.34 -1.17 -8.85
CA ASP A 624 -3.97 -1.80 -10.01
C ASP A 624 -4.95 -0.85 -10.71
N ASP A 625 -5.02 -0.91 -12.03
CA ASP A 625 -5.86 -0.07 -12.89
C ASP A 625 -7.37 -0.32 -12.74
N TRP A 626 -7.77 -1.43 -12.10
CA TRP A 626 -9.18 -1.78 -11.98
C TRP A 626 -9.90 -1.15 -10.78
N ASN A 627 -9.18 -0.46 -9.87
CA ASN A 627 -9.81 0.17 -8.71
C ASN A 627 -10.72 1.34 -9.16
N PRO A 628 -12.03 1.30 -8.86
CA PRO A 628 -12.97 2.31 -9.35
C PRO A 628 -12.95 3.61 -8.53
N ILE A 629 -12.31 3.63 -7.36
CA ILE A 629 -12.38 4.77 -6.41
C ILE A 629 -11.15 5.67 -6.54
N PHE A 630 -9.97 5.08 -6.50
CA PHE A 630 -8.69 5.77 -6.58
C PHE A 630 -7.65 4.86 -7.21
N ARG A 631 -6.78 5.42 -8.06
CA ARG A 631 -5.65 4.73 -8.68
C ARG A 631 -4.39 5.51 -8.40
N MET A 632 -3.42 4.85 -7.79
CA MET A 632 -2.19 5.50 -7.35
C MET A 632 -1.37 6.05 -8.52
N PHE A 633 -1.32 5.32 -9.64
CA PHE A 633 -0.50 5.63 -10.81
C PHE A 633 -1.29 6.24 -11.97
N ASP A 634 -2.56 6.57 -11.80
CA ASP A 634 -3.39 7.24 -12.79
C ASP A 634 -3.63 8.69 -12.36
N SER A 635 -3.34 9.66 -13.23
CA SER A 635 -3.53 11.09 -12.97
C SER A 635 -4.96 11.57 -13.20
N GLY A 636 -5.83 10.70 -13.71
CA GLY A 636 -7.21 11.04 -14.00
C GLY A 636 -7.40 11.82 -15.31
N PHE A 637 -8.65 12.16 -15.58
CA PHE A 637 -9.04 12.80 -16.84
C PHE A 637 -8.46 14.22 -16.96
N GLY A 638 -7.79 14.47 -18.06
CA GLY A 638 -7.26 15.81 -18.39
C GLY A 638 -5.93 16.16 -17.72
N HIS A 639 -5.32 15.24 -16.99
CA HIS A 639 -4.02 15.43 -16.33
C HIS A 639 -3.08 14.26 -16.59
N ARG A 640 -1.79 14.51 -16.49
CA ARG A 640 -0.75 13.51 -16.76
C ARG A 640 0.40 13.61 -15.76
N ASN A 641 0.92 12.44 -15.38
CA ASN A 641 2.13 12.30 -14.58
C ASN A 641 2.11 13.11 -13.26
N LEU A 642 0.94 13.23 -12.63
CA LEU A 642 0.80 13.88 -11.33
C LEU A 642 1.38 12.98 -10.23
N ILE A 643 2.29 13.48 -9.44
CA ILE A 643 3.01 12.78 -8.35
C ILE A 643 3.87 11.62 -8.88
N PHE A 644 3.29 10.68 -9.61
CA PHE A 644 3.95 9.55 -10.26
C PHE A 644 3.74 9.63 -11.78
N SER A 645 4.62 8.98 -12.53
CA SER A 645 4.36 8.77 -13.95
C SER A 645 3.16 7.84 -14.15
N ASP A 646 2.26 8.16 -15.07
CA ASP A 646 1.13 7.28 -15.43
C ASP A 646 1.57 5.94 -16.06
N LEU A 647 2.87 5.80 -16.34
CA LEU A 647 3.48 4.57 -16.83
C LEU A 647 4.06 3.70 -15.72
N THR A 648 3.94 4.13 -14.47
CA THR A 648 4.44 3.39 -13.32
C THR A 648 3.55 2.16 -13.10
N GLU A 649 4.18 0.99 -13.15
CA GLU A 649 3.50 -0.27 -12.83
C GLU A 649 3.65 -0.64 -11.36
N SER A 650 4.78 -0.25 -10.76
CA SER A 650 5.05 -0.50 -9.34
C SER A 650 6.13 0.41 -8.77
N LEU A 651 6.15 0.52 -7.45
CA LEU A 651 7.22 1.13 -6.68
C LEU A 651 8.09 0.03 -6.07
N THR A 652 9.39 0.29 -5.97
CA THR A 652 10.35 -0.64 -5.41
C THR A 652 11.28 0.07 -4.42
N LEU A 653 11.50 -0.54 -3.25
CA LEU A 653 12.46 -0.02 -2.26
C LEU A 653 13.88 -0.08 -2.81
N ILE A 654 14.60 1.02 -2.74
CA ILE A 654 16.04 1.07 -3.00
C ILE A 654 16.75 0.52 -1.76
N PRO A 655 17.63 -0.51 -1.88
CA PRO A 655 18.35 -1.05 -0.74
C PRO A 655 19.12 0.02 0.03
N TRP A 656 19.16 -0.07 1.35
CA TRP A 656 19.79 0.94 2.22
C TRP A 656 21.21 1.34 1.77
N ALA A 657 22.02 0.35 1.40
CA ALA A 657 23.39 0.58 0.94
C ALA A 657 23.45 1.37 -0.38
N GLU A 658 22.39 1.36 -1.18
CA GLU A 658 22.29 2.04 -2.48
C GLU A 658 21.52 3.37 -2.41
N GLN A 659 21.01 3.75 -1.23
CA GLN A 659 20.29 5.01 -1.00
C GLN A 659 21.23 6.21 -1.02
N ASN A 660 21.94 6.36 -2.12
CA ASN A 660 22.82 7.48 -2.42
C ASN A 660 22.56 7.91 -3.88
N TYR A 661 22.39 9.21 -4.11
CA TYR A 661 22.10 9.73 -5.45
C TYR A 661 23.18 9.37 -6.48
N THR A 662 24.45 9.29 -6.10
CA THR A 662 25.55 8.93 -7.02
C THR A 662 25.48 7.45 -7.40
N GLN A 663 25.15 6.57 -6.48
CA GLN A 663 24.98 5.14 -6.77
C GLN A 663 23.76 4.88 -7.64
N TRP A 664 22.61 5.52 -7.30
CA TRP A 664 21.40 5.36 -8.07
C TRP A 664 21.50 5.90 -9.51
N LEU A 665 22.06 7.10 -9.67
CA LEU A 665 22.23 7.69 -11.00
C LEU A 665 23.26 6.92 -11.85
N GLY A 666 24.26 6.31 -11.23
CA GLY A 666 25.32 5.57 -11.87
C GLY A 666 26.36 6.46 -12.58
N ASP A 667 27.55 5.91 -12.79
CA ASP A 667 28.69 6.64 -13.34
C ASP A 667 28.44 7.23 -14.73
N ASP A 668 27.65 6.54 -15.56
CA ASP A 668 27.36 7.01 -16.92
C ASP A 668 26.57 8.31 -16.89
N PHE A 669 25.48 8.38 -16.11
CA PHE A 669 24.67 9.59 -15.99
C PHE A 669 25.45 10.71 -15.29
N LEU A 670 26.20 10.40 -14.22
CA LEU A 670 27.03 11.36 -13.54
C LEU A 670 28.09 11.97 -14.44
N ARG A 671 28.74 11.18 -15.32
CA ARG A 671 29.67 11.71 -16.33
C ARG A 671 28.99 12.70 -17.28
N LEU A 672 27.75 12.45 -17.68
CA LEU A 672 27.02 13.41 -18.52
C LEU A 672 26.80 14.74 -17.80
N VAL A 673 26.36 14.71 -16.56
CA VAL A 673 26.21 15.92 -15.72
C VAL A 673 27.55 16.64 -15.53
N GLN A 674 28.60 15.89 -15.20
CA GLN A 674 29.95 16.45 -15.00
C GLN A 674 30.50 17.09 -16.28
N THR A 675 30.25 16.48 -17.44
CA THR A 675 30.64 17.05 -18.75
C THR A 675 30.00 18.42 -18.95
N LEU A 676 28.69 18.53 -18.68
CA LEU A 676 28.00 19.82 -18.79
C LEU A 676 28.56 20.87 -17.82
N LYS A 677 28.87 20.48 -16.59
CA LYS A 677 29.49 21.39 -15.58
C LYS A 677 30.87 21.88 -16.00
N ASN A 678 31.69 21.03 -16.61
CA ASN A 678 33.06 21.36 -16.97
C ASN A 678 33.18 22.23 -18.25
N VAL A 679 32.20 22.17 -19.12
CA VAL A 679 32.16 22.96 -20.37
C VAL A 679 31.87 24.45 -20.12
N GLY A 680 31.15 24.77 -19.08
CA GLY A 680 30.97 26.15 -18.62
C GLY A 680 32.07 26.54 -17.62
N ASN A 681 33.09 27.30 -18.00
CA ASN A 681 34.15 27.77 -17.09
C ASN A 681 33.66 28.63 -15.91
N TYR A 682 32.36 28.71 -15.65
CA TYR A 682 31.71 29.54 -14.65
C TYR A 682 30.49 28.88 -13.99
N GLY A 683 30.55 27.60 -13.65
CA GLY A 683 29.59 26.99 -12.70
C GLY A 683 28.12 26.93 -13.12
N GLU A 684 27.74 27.15 -14.38
CA GLU A 684 26.37 27.50 -14.73
C GLU A 684 25.82 26.66 -15.88
N ILE A 685 25.27 25.50 -15.58
CA ILE A 685 24.79 24.62 -16.64
C ILE A 685 23.43 24.01 -16.28
N GLY A 686 22.41 24.84 -16.07
CA GLY A 686 21.06 24.30 -15.93
C GLY A 686 20.94 23.21 -14.84
N VAL A 687 21.95 23.11 -13.99
CA VAL A 687 21.97 22.34 -12.74
C VAL A 687 21.93 23.41 -11.66
N TYR A 688 20.97 23.32 -10.74
CA TYR A 688 20.78 24.26 -9.66
C TYR A 688 22.12 24.60 -8.96
N GLU A 689 22.44 25.87 -8.86
CA GLU A 689 23.48 26.38 -7.95
C GLU A 689 22.85 27.38 -6.97
N PRO A 690 23.11 27.25 -5.67
CA PRO A 690 22.58 28.21 -4.71
C PRO A 690 23.17 29.59 -4.98
N ILE A 691 22.31 30.61 -5.07
CA ILE A 691 22.73 32.00 -5.14
C ILE A 691 23.47 32.30 -3.82
N ASN A 692 24.76 32.64 -3.90
CA ASN A 692 25.56 33.01 -2.73
C ASN A 692 24.85 34.09 -1.93
N GLY A 693 24.29 33.76 -0.78
CA GLY A 693 23.66 34.71 0.13
C GLY A 693 22.38 34.24 0.85
N THR A 694 21.82 33.07 0.53
CA THR A 694 20.69 32.51 1.27
C THR A 694 21.03 31.10 1.77
N ALA A 695 21.84 31.06 2.85
CA ALA A 695 22.04 29.87 3.66
C ALA A 695 20.90 29.75 4.69
#